data_70f30e3f5f7a2b2fa4e6af94ae253fd1
#
_entry.id   70f30e3f5f7a2b2fa4e6af94ae253fd1
#
_cell.length_a   1.000
_cell.length_b   1.000
_cell.length_c   1.000
_cell.angle_alpha   90.00
_cell.angle_beta   90.00
_cell.angle_gamma   90.00
#
_symmetry.space_group_name_H-M   'P 1'
#
loop_
_entity.id
_entity.type
_entity.pdbx_description
1 polymer ?
#
loop_
_entity_poly.entity_id
_entity_poly.type
_entity_poly.pdbx_seq_one_letter_code
_entity_poly.pdbx_strand_id
1 'polypeptide(L)'
;MRPRRRSPPGESLFVRLYRRLTHLYPAAFQDEYRSEMVEMAKECEAAEAPDRRLFTRLALLGDVLLTAPEEHFRMLRQDVRHGFRVLAASPALSVPVVLVLAIGIGATTGVFTIANAVLLRPLPFAEPDRLVLLDEMDVKRGNLSIGMTLPGLRDYQQQARTLEDVGAYFDGGFTLTGGGEPERVNGAWVSWNLFSVLGVAPALGRHFVPEEDGPGMENAVLLSHGLWQRRFGGDRAILGQRIEVSGRMRTVVGVMAPGFRFPENGELWAPMSLGPKEATRTDHFLTAIARLAPGVSREQALSEASRILEGIRQQFPAEAGHLGASLVPLRDRLAGEYAPALVRLLGAVLLLLAVTCTTVMNLLLARAAGRRREFAIRAALGANRRRALRQLLTESLLLGLLGAALGLVFGTTAVPALLRAAPLDVPYWIQVTPDGRVLLFTAAVVLAATVAFGLAPALHASSANLADTLRESSRASSGPRVGRLRQGLVALQLAFSVVLLVGAGLMVRSQVNLGRVDLGFRAEDTMSFRLALPQPRYPEPRQRAAFFASLMDELRSAPGVGRVSAVSELPLERGGWWRAIGVEGTDTAPLAALPVALHVVVTPGYFQTLGIPLEGGRDFDASDGLDRPAVIVSRSLAERLWPGQDPVGRRLKVDPFHATEPWRSVVGVVSDVRAQGPRAPAPITVYVPHAFDPLAGMTVVMRSAGTMATLPGTARAVVSRLDPSLPLSQVHPVQSLVERSQWHFRLYTQLFVAFALIAVLLAALGLAGVMSHLVVERRQEIGVRLALGASPSDAFRLILRRVLALLGAGLAMGVLGSAILSRALGSLLYGVPPRDLATLAVVLATLAVVGTLAGALPARQAAHVSPMRALRS
;
A
#
# COMPACT_ATOMS: atom_id res chain seq x y z
N MET A 1 -3.89 3.73 52.98
CA MET A 1 -4.59 4.98 53.27
C MET A 1 -3.83 5.67 54.39
N ARG A 2 -3.06 6.74 54.16
CA ARG A 2 -2.53 7.62 55.20
C ARG A 2 -3.62 8.60 55.56
N PRO A 3 -3.89 8.88 56.88
CA PRO A 3 -4.91 9.83 57.28
C PRO A 3 -4.56 11.22 56.75
N ARG A 4 -5.52 11.91 56.17
CA ARG A 4 -5.43 13.34 55.82
C ARG A 4 -5.18 14.11 57.09
N ARG A 5 -3.93 14.56 57.37
CA ARG A 5 -3.64 15.51 58.42
C ARG A 5 -4.44 16.78 58.13
N ARG A 6 -5.40 17.07 58.94
CA ARG A 6 -6.13 18.35 58.97
C ARG A 6 -5.10 19.47 59.24
N SER A 7 -5.19 20.57 58.51
CA SER A 7 -4.38 21.76 58.73
C SER A 7 -4.59 22.28 60.14
N PRO A 8 -3.55 22.70 60.86
CA PRO A 8 -3.70 23.32 62.19
C PRO A 8 -4.56 24.58 62.06
N PRO A 9 -5.48 24.82 63.05
CA PRO A 9 -6.31 26.02 63.05
C PRO A 9 -5.41 27.23 63.27
N GLY A 10 -5.40 28.19 62.35
CA GLY A 10 -4.60 29.43 62.43
C GLY A 10 -3.68 29.72 61.24
N GLU A 11 -3.54 28.80 60.24
CA GLU A 11 -2.67 29.10 59.12
C GLU A 11 -3.30 30.08 58.10
N SER A 12 -2.53 31.07 57.65
CA SER A 12 -2.96 32.05 56.67
C SER A 12 -3.34 31.38 55.33
N LEU A 13 -4.21 32.00 54.57
CA LEU A 13 -4.66 31.51 53.29
C LEU A 13 -3.48 31.37 52.32
N PHE A 14 -2.48 32.26 52.42
CA PHE A 14 -1.24 32.22 51.64
C PHE A 14 -0.42 30.96 51.93
N VAL A 15 -0.15 30.63 53.21
CA VAL A 15 0.63 29.42 53.59
C VAL A 15 -0.08 28.16 53.10
N ARG A 16 -1.41 28.14 53.15
CA ARG A 16 -2.18 27.02 52.60
C ARG A 16 -2.04 26.88 51.10
N LEU A 17 -2.06 28.01 50.35
CA LEU A 17 -1.85 28.01 48.89
C LEU A 17 -0.41 27.62 48.56
N TYR A 18 0.58 28.20 49.21
CA TYR A 18 1.99 27.87 49.07
C TYR A 18 2.27 26.37 49.29
N ARG A 19 1.73 25.80 50.39
CA ARG A 19 1.79 24.37 50.69
C ARG A 19 1.15 23.51 49.60
N ARG A 20 0.11 24.01 48.92
CA ARG A 20 -0.46 23.31 47.74
C ARG A 20 0.45 23.43 46.54
N LEU A 21 1.02 24.57 46.27
CA LEU A 21 1.93 24.79 45.14
C LEU A 21 3.24 24.02 45.32
N THR A 22 3.75 23.80 46.51
CA THR A 22 4.92 22.94 46.70
C THR A 22 4.69 21.49 46.25
N HIS A 23 3.45 21.07 46.00
CA HIS A 23 3.18 19.79 45.35
C HIS A 23 3.56 19.77 43.83
N LEU A 24 3.83 20.93 43.26
CA LEU A 24 4.35 21.03 41.87
C LEU A 24 5.80 20.58 41.75
N TYR A 25 6.57 20.59 42.89
CA TYR A 25 7.93 20.05 42.88
C TYR A 25 7.94 18.52 42.74
N PRO A 26 9.01 17.94 42.22
CA PRO A 26 9.22 16.50 42.18
C PRO A 26 9.11 15.88 43.60
N ALA A 27 8.54 14.65 43.68
CA ALA A 27 8.28 14.01 44.98
C ALA A 27 9.55 13.86 45.83
N ALA A 28 10.71 13.65 45.27
CA ALA A 28 11.98 13.55 45.98
C ALA A 28 12.37 14.89 46.63
N PHE A 29 12.17 15.98 45.92
CA PHE A 29 12.39 17.34 46.42
C PHE A 29 11.35 17.70 47.51
N GLN A 30 10.12 17.26 47.36
CA GLN A 30 9.09 17.44 48.40
C GLN A 30 9.44 16.69 49.71
N ASP A 31 9.95 15.46 49.59
CA ASP A 31 10.28 14.64 50.76
C ASP A 31 11.47 15.26 51.55
N GLU A 32 12.37 15.97 50.88
CA GLU A 32 13.57 16.56 51.44
C GLU A 32 13.34 18.01 51.93
N TYR A 33 12.76 18.88 51.13
CA TYR A 33 12.76 20.33 51.38
C TYR A 33 11.38 20.92 51.69
N ARG A 34 10.28 20.22 51.51
CA ARG A 34 8.92 20.78 51.61
C ARG A 34 8.61 21.33 53.01
N SER A 35 9.05 20.67 54.08
CA SER A 35 8.85 21.13 55.44
C SER A 35 9.56 22.46 55.68
N GLU A 36 10.80 22.55 55.25
CA GLU A 36 11.64 23.74 55.39
C GLU A 36 11.11 24.90 54.53
N MET A 37 10.70 24.67 53.34
CA MET A 37 10.10 25.68 52.45
C MET A 37 8.80 26.26 53.02
N VAL A 38 7.94 25.41 53.59
CA VAL A 38 6.69 25.88 54.22
C VAL A 38 6.98 26.64 55.48
N GLU A 39 8.02 26.27 56.25
CA GLU A 39 8.45 26.97 57.47
C GLU A 39 9.07 28.32 57.16
N MET A 40 9.96 28.35 56.12
CA MET A 40 10.52 29.60 55.61
C MET A 40 9.44 30.56 55.12
N ALA A 41 8.40 30.06 54.38
CA ALA A 41 7.29 30.88 53.92
C ALA A 41 6.46 31.48 55.09
N LYS A 42 6.34 30.75 56.21
CA LYS A 42 5.69 31.27 57.45
C LYS A 42 6.55 32.34 58.10
N GLU A 43 7.84 32.12 58.22
CA GLU A 43 8.78 33.09 58.81
C GLU A 43 8.86 34.38 58.01
N CYS A 44 8.96 34.27 56.66
CA CYS A 44 8.93 35.44 55.77
C CYS A 44 7.61 36.22 55.89
N GLU A 45 6.46 35.52 55.97
CA GLU A 45 5.16 36.16 56.14
C GLU A 45 5.03 36.86 57.52
N ALA A 46 5.63 36.31 58.57
CA ALA A 46 5.59 36.89 59.91
C ALA A 46 6.58 38.07 60.08
N ALA A 47 7.74 38.02 59.43
CA ALA A 47 8.81 39.03 59.57
C ALA A 47 8.58 40.29 58.76
N GLU A 48 7.67 40.31 57.82
CA GLU A 48 7.55 41.41 56.85
C GLU A 48 6.47 42.44 57.28
N ALA A 49 6.79 43.71 56.94
CA ALA A 49 5.85 44.84 57.22
C ALA A 49 4.57 44.72 56.29
N PRO A 50 3.41 45.18 56.77
CA PRO A 50 2.13 44.92 56.06
C PRO A 50 2.07 45.39 54.61
N ASP A 51 2.79 46.44 54.28
CA ASP A 51 2.86 47.10 52.97
C ASP A 51 3.66 46.26 51.95
N ARG A 52 4.60 45.45 52.40
CA ARG A 52 5.44 44.60 51.54
C ARG A 52 4.98 43.12 51.44
N ARG A 53 4.09 42.70 52.29
CA ARG A 53 3.61 41.34 52.40
C ARG A 53 3.03 40.79 51.05
N LEU A 54 2.35 41.63 50.28
CA LEU A 54 1.78 41.24 48.99
C LEU A 54 2.88 40.91 48.00
N PHE A 55 3.92 41.74 47.92
CA PHE A 55 5.06 41.55 47.02
C PHE A 55 5.83 40.26 47.35
N THR A 56 6.13 39.99 48.61
CA THR A 56 6.82 38.79 49.08
C THR A 56 5.99 37.52 48.82
N ARG A 57 4.68 37.60 49.06
CA ARG A 57 3.76 36.46 48.70
C ARG A 57 3.78 36.16 47.23
N LEU A 58 3.71 37.17 46.35
CA LEU A 58 3.78 36.99 44.92
C LEU A 58 5.14 36.48 44.46
N ALA A 59 6.24 36.99 45.03
CA ALA A 59 7.58 36.53 44.79
C ALA A 59 7.78 35.05 45.13
N LEU A 60 7.33 34.60 46.30
CA LEU A 60 7.42 33.20 46.76
C LEU A 60 6.54 32.25 45.91
N LEU A 61 5.34 32.70 45.49
CA LEU A 61 4.50 31.90 44.57
C LEU A 61 5.12 31.83 43.17
N GLY A 62 5.68 32.97 42.69
CA GLY A 62 6.38 33.01 41.42
C GLY A 62 7.63 32.12 41.40
N ASP A 63 8.39 32.10 42.50
CA ASP A 63 9.56 31.21 42.62
C ASP A 63 9.19 29.75 42.49
N VAL A 64 8.12 29.29 43.16
CA VAL A 64 7.65 27.88 43.00
C VAL A 64 7.26 27.57 41.55
N LEU A 65 6.59 28.50 40.89
CA LEU A 65 6.13 28.30 39.50
C LEU A 65 7.32 28.27 38.50
N LEU A 66 8.37 29.02 38.77
CA LEU A 66 9.56 29.07 37.91
C LEU A 66 10.54 27.93 38.22
N THR A 67 10.77 27.61 39.49
CA THR A 67 11.81 26.63 39.86
C THR A 67 11.29 25.19 39.84
N ALA A 68 9.97 24.94 40.06
CA ALA A 68 9.44 23.58 39.99
C ALA A 68 9.66 22.91 38.61
N PRO A 69 9.44 23.56 37.46
CA PRO A 69 9.78 23.01 36.16
C PRO A 69 11.30 22.75 36.00
N GLU A 70 12.16 23.66 36.47
CA GLU A 70 13.61 23.50 36.45
C GLU A 70 14.07 22.26 37.24
N GLU A 71 13.53 22.02 38.42
CA GLU A 71 13.85 20.83 39.22
C GLU A 71 13.37 19.52 38.56
N HIS A 72 12.20 19.55 37.89
CA HIS A 72 11.78 18.43 37.07
C HIS A 72 12.75 18.16 35.93
N PHE A 73 13.21 19.21 35.26
CA PHE A 73 14.15 19.11 34.14
C PHE A 73 15.53 18.62 34.60
N ARG A 74 16.03 19.11 35.74
CA ARG A 74 17.31 18.64 36.35
C ARG A 74 17.26 17.16 36.65
N MET A 75 16.16 16.72 37.32
CA MET A 75 15.98 15.28 37.59
C MET A 75 15.86 14.44 36.34
N LEU A 76 15.12 14.89 35.30
CA LEU A 76 15.01 14.18 34.05
C LEU A 76 16.39 14.05 33.41
N ARG A 77 17.17 15.13 33.36
CA ARG A 77 18.54 15.11 32.81
C ARG A 77 19.46 14.13 33.56
N GLN A 78 19.31 14.05 34.89
CA GLN A 78 20.05 13.10 35.71
C GLN A 78 19.65 11.66 35.42
N ASP A 79 18.32 11.39 35.29
CA ASP A 79 17.79 10.06 34.99
C ASP A 79 18.20 9.62 33.56
N VAL A 80 18.18 10.52 32.59
CA VAL A 80 18.66 10.26 31.20
C VAL A 80 20.15 9.94 31.18
N ARG A 81 21.01 10.75 31.87
CA ARG A 81 22.44 10.48 31.93
C ARG A 81 22.73 9.14 32.60
N HIS A 82 22.01 8.84 33.69
CA HIS A 82 22.13 7.56 34.38
C HIS A 82 21.69 6.42 33.47
N GLY A 83 20.57 6.55 32.77
CA GLY A 83 20.07 5.56 31.82
C GLY A 83 21.09 5.26 30.73
N PHE A 84 21.71 6.27 30.13
CA PHE A 84 22.75 6.07 29.12
C PHE A 84 23.97 5.32 29.67
N ARG A 85 24.44 5.66 30.85
CA ARG A 85 25.57 4.94 31.48
C ARG A 85 25.23 3.48 31.75
N VAL A 86 24.04 3.20 32.26
CA VAL A 86 23.56 1.83 32.51
C VAL A 86 23.40 1.02 31.23
N LEU A 87 22.94 1.64 30.15
CA LEU A 87 22.81 1.00 28.84
C LEU A 87 24.18 0.73 28.22
N ALA A 88 25.11 1.70 28.30
CA ALA A 88 26.47 1.55 27.80
C ALA A 88 27.30 0.49 28.59
N ALA A 89 27.02 0.33 29.89
CA ALA A 89 27.67 -0.67 30.72
C ALA A 89 27.21 -2.12 30.44
N SER A 90 26.11 -2.31 29.69
CA SER A 90 25.58 -3.65 29.36
C SER A 90 25.25 -3.81 27.87
N PRO A 91 26.26 -3.71 26.97
CA PRO A 91 26.03 -3.72 25.50
C PRO A 91 25.45 -5.05 25.00
N ALA A 92 25.85 -6.16 25.62
CA ALA A 92 25.35 -7.50 25.27
C ALA A 92 23.81 -7.64 25.34
N LEU A 93 23.14 -6.79 26.11
CA LEU A 93 21.69 -6.77 26.24
C LEU A 93 21.09 -5.55 25.54
N SER A 94 21.72 -4.38 25.66
CA SER A 94 21.16 -3.13 25.11
C SER A 94 21.15 -3.13 23.57
N VAL A 95 22.19 -3.66 22.92
CA VAL A 95 22.28 -3.72 21.46
C VAL A 95 21.20 -4.61 20.85
N PRO A 96 21.01 -5.88 21.28
CA PRO A 96 19.91 -6.71 20.78
C PRO A 96 18.53 -6.08 21.01
N VAL A 97 18.27 -5.46 22.16
CA VAL A 97 17.00 -4.80 22.44
C VAL A 97 16.76 -3.63 21.49
N VAL A 98 17.77 -2.78 21.26
CA VAL A 98 17.67 -1.64 20.32
C VAL A 98 17.46 -2.13 18.90
N LEU A 99 18.16 -3.18 18.45
CA LEU A 99 17.98 -3.77 17.12
C LEU A 99 16.57 -4.37 16.93
N VAL A 100 16.10 -5.12 17.93
CA VAL A 100 14.75 -5.69 17.92
C VAL A 100 13.69 -4.57 17.84
N LEU A 101 13.83 -3.51 18.63
CA LEU A 101 12.95 -2.35 18.58
C LEU A 101 13.05 -1.60 17.25
N ALA A 102 14.26 -1.43 16.72
CA ALA A 102 14.47 -0.78 15.41
C ALA A 102 13.75 -1.52 14.29
N ILE A 103 13.78 -2.84 14.28
CA ILE A 103 13.07 -3.67 13.29
C ILE A 103 11.54 -3.51 13.47
N GLY A 104 11.03 -3.67 14.70
CA GLY A 104 9.58 -3.60 14.95
C GLY A 104 9.00 -2.21 14.70
N ILE A 105 9.61 -1.16 15.25
CA ILE A 105 9.17 0.23 15.08
C ILE A 105 9.41 0.67 13.63
N GLY A 106 10.57 0.33 13.06
CA GLY A 106 10.92 0.70 11.69
C GLY A 106 9.98 0.08 10.65
N ALA A 107 9.67 -1.21 10.77
CA ALA A 107 8.69 -1.87 9.90
C ALA A 107 7.30 -1.24 10.04
N THR A 108 6.86 -0.96 11.28
CA THR A 108 5.56 -0.33 11.55
C THR A 108 5.49 1.09 10.98
N THR A 109 6.54 1.89 11.16
CA THR A 109 6.65 3.24 10.60
C THR A 109 6.70 3.21 9.08
N GLY A 110 7.46 2.29 8.48
CA GLY A 110 7.57 2.13 7.03
C GLY A 110 6.23 1.78 6.38
N VAL A 111 5.52 0.78 6.90
CA VAL A 111 4.17 0.43 6.42
C VAL A 111 3.19 1.57 6.61
N PHE A 112 3.23 2.25 7.77
CA PHE A 112 2.38 3.40 8.02
C PHE A 112 2.71 4.57 7.08
N THR A 113 3.97 4.78 6.70
CA THR A 113 4.36 5.82 5.74
C THR A 113 3.70 5.58 4.38
N ILE A 114 3.68 4.33 3.90
CA ILE A 114 2.97 3.95 2.67
C ILE A 114 1.45 4.15 2.84
N ALA A 115 0.89 3.66 3.94
CA ALA A 115 -0.53 3.81 4.22
C ALA A 115 -0.94 5.29 4.35
N ASN A 116 -0.13 6.13 4.99
CA ASN A 116 -0.35 7.57 5.08
C ASN A 116 -0.30 8.24 3.70
N ALA A 117 0.67 7.89 2.87
CA ALA A 117 0.81 8.46 1.53
C ALA A 117 -0.39 8.12 0.62
N VAL A 118 -0.95 6.90 0.75
CA VAL A 118 -2.06 6.44 -0.09
C VAL A 118 -3.43 6.78 0.51
N LEU A 119 -3.61 6.58 1.83
CA LEU A 119 -4.93 6.63 2.46
C LEU A 119 -5.22 7.91 3.24
N LEU A 120 -4.20 8.58 3.81
CA LEU A 120 -4.42 9.67 4.75
C LEU A 120 -4.00 11.04 4.22
N ARG A 121 -2.99 11.09 3.36
CA ARG A 121 -2.51 12.34 2.78
C ARG A 121 -3.56 12.89 1.80
N PRO A 122 -3.94 14.17 1.89
CA PRO A 122 -4.85 14.77 0.92
C PRO A 122 -4.21 14.75 -0.47
N LEU A 123 -5.04 14.58 -1.50
CA LEU A 123 -4.60 14.70 -2.88
C LEU A 123 -4.02 16.11 -3.13
N PRO A 124 -3.08 16.27 -4.06
CA PRO A 124 -2.41 17.55 -4.33
C PRO A 124 -3.31 18.50 -5.16
N PHE A 125 -4.57 18.63 -4.77
CA PHE A 125 -5.58 19.47 -5.40
C PHE A 125 -6.16 20.45 -4.38
N ALA A 126 -6.72 21.57 -4.86
CA ALA A 126 -7.43 22.49 -3.98
C ALA A 126 -8.73 21.84 -3.49
N GLU A 127 -8.97 21.91 -2.17
CA GLU A 127 -10.16 21.36 -1.50
C GLU A 127 -10.54 19.94 -2.00
N PRO A 128 -9.61 18.95 -1.86
CA PRO A 128 -9.74 17.66 -2.52
C PRO A 128 -10.95 16.85 -2.05
N ASP A 129 -11.50 17.13 -0.88
CA ASP A 129 -12.68 16.47 -0.34
C ASP A 129 -13.98 16.85 -1.08
N ARG A 130 -13.95 17.95 -1.87
CA ARG A 130 -15.04 18.37 -2.74
C ARG A 130 -14.96 17.78 -4.14
N LEU A 131 -13.86 17.08 -4.48
CA LEU A 131 -13.69 16.47 -5.79
C LEU A 131 -14.30 15.07 -5.82
N VAL A 132 -15.19 14.84 -6.76
CA VAL A 132 -15.85 13.57 -6.98
C VAL A 132 -15.72 13.13 -8.44
N LEU A 133 -15.60 11.84 -8.65
CA LEU A 133 -15.79 11.23 -9.96
C LEU A 133 -17.28 11.14 -10.21
N LEU A 134 -17.77 11.77 -11.26
CA LEU A 134 -19.12 11.64 -11.77
C LEU A 134 -19.10 10.58 -12.87
N ASP A 135 -19.80 9.49 -12.66
CA ASP A 135 -19.77 8.34 -13.55
C ASP A 135 -21.16 7.79 -13.84
N GLU A 136 -21.33 7.21 -15.01
CA GLU A 136 -22.53 6.47 -15.37
C GLU A 136 -22.27 4.97 -15.15
N MET A 137 -23.22 4.28 -14.57
CA MET A 137 -23.15 2.86 -14.26
C MET A 137 -24.21 2.09 -15.01
N ASP A 138 -23.85 0.92 -15.52
CA ASP A 138 -24.83 -0.04 -16.01
C ASP A 138 -25.45 -0.80 -14.82
N VAL A 139 -26.67 -0.40 -14.43
CA VAL A 139 -27.40 -0.97 -13.29
C VAL A 139 -27.78 -2.45 -13.53
N LYS A 140 -28.07 -2.82 -14.76
CA LYS A 140 -28.47 -4.19 -15.13
C LYS A 140 -27.29 -5.16 -15.12
N ARG A 141 -26.07 -4.63 -15.21
CA ARG A 141 -24.82 -5.41 -15.17
C ARG A 141 -24.10 -5.32 -13.82
N GLY A 142 -24.84 -5.16 -12.73
CA GLY A 142 -24.25 -5.15 -11.39
C GLY A 142 -23.55 -3.84 -11.03
N ASN A 143 -24.06 -2.72 -11.52
CA ASN A 143 -23.50 -1.39 -11.28
C ASN A 143 -22.06 -1.22 -11.82
N LEU A 144 -21.81 -1.74 -13.00
CA LEU A 144 -20.52 -1.58 -13.67
C LEU A 144 -20.33 -0.11 -14.09
N SER A 145 -19.27 0.53 -13.63
CA SER A 145 -18.84 1.86 -14.08
C SER A 145 -18.42 1.78 -15.56
N ILE A 146 -19.01 2.59 -16.38
CA ILE A 146 -18.80 2.59 -17.84
C ILE A 146 -18.21 3.90 -18.38
N GLY A 147 -18.01 4.91 -17.53
CA GLY A 147 -17.54 6.23 -17.93
C GLY A 147 -18.70 7.16 -18.29
N MET A 148 -18.38 8.27 -18.93
CA MET A 148 -19.32 9.33 -19.30
C MET A 148 -19.34 9.51 -20.82
N THR A 149 -20.51 9.80 -21.38
CA THR A 149 -20.63 10.24 -22.79
C THR A 149 -20.42 11.75 -22.91
N LEU A 150 -20.05 12.24 -24.10
CA LEU A 150 -19.93 13.67 -24.34
C LEU A 150 -21.29 14.43 -24.18
N PRO A 151 -22.43 13.94 -24.69
CA PRO A 151 -23.72 14.54 -24.41
C PRO A 151 -24.09 14.50 -22.91
N GLY A 152 -23.80 13.39 -22.21
CA GLY A 152 -24.03 13.28 -20.77
C GLY A 152 -23.23 14.32 -19.98
N LEU A 153 -21.95 14.51 -20.30
CA LEU A 153 -21.11 15.56 -19.70
C LEU A 153 -21.75 16.94 -19.84
N ARG A 154 -22.22 17.29 -21.05
CA ARG A 154 -22.86 18.58 -21.31
C ARG A 154 -24.17 18.73 -20.57
N ASP A 155 -24.97 17.67 -20.44
CA ASP A 155 -26.22 17.69 -19.69
C ASP A 155 -25.95 18.00 -18.20
N TYR A 156 -24.95 17.36 -17.60
CA TYR A 156 -24.57 17.66 -16.21
C TYR A 156 -23.99 19.07 -16.05
N GLN A 157 -23.16 19.54 -16.97
CA GLN A 157 -22.60 20.90 -16.93
C GLN A 157 -23.71 21.98 -16.99
N GLN A 158 -24.78 21.74 -17.73
CA GLN A 158 -25.88 22.72 -17.91
C GLN A 158 -26.94 22.66 -16.80
N GLN A 159 -27.22 21.48 -16.24
CA GLN A 159 -28.38 21.26 -15.37
C GLN A 159 -28.01 21.12 -13.90
N ALA A 160 -26.78 20.69 -13.56
CA ALA A 160 -26.42 20.46 -12.18
C ALA A 160 -26.14 21.78 -11.43
N ARG A 161 -26.81 21.98 -10.30
CA ARG A 161 -26.66 23.14 -9.41
C ARG A 161 -25.88 22.81 -8.15
N THR A 162 -25.83 21.54 -7.78
CA THR A 162 -25.04 21.01 -6.64
C THR A 162 -23.57 20.81 -6.99
N LEU A 163 -23.24 20.89 -8.27
CA LEU A 163 -21.86 20.85 -8.78
C LEU A 163 -21.45 22.28 -9.16
N GLU A 164 -20.30 22.72 -8.67
CA GLU A 164 -19.71 24.01 -9.01
C GLU A 164 -19.27 24.04 -10.47
N ASP A 165 -18.60 22.97 -10.91
CA ASP A 165 -18.19 22.76 -12.29
C ASP A 165 -17.89 21.26 -12.53
N VAL A 166 -17.93 20.84 -13.80
CA VAL A 166 -17.66 19.46 -14.24
C VAL A 166 -16.67 19.49 -15.39
N GLY A 167 -15.49 18.95 -15.17
CA GLY A 167 -14.47 18.73 -16.19
C GLY A 167 -14.37 17.24 -16.56
N ALA A 168 -13.81 16.95 -17.72
CA ALA A 168 -13.60 15.58 -18.15
C ALA A 168 -12.25 15.40 -18.84
N TYR A 169 -11.81 14.16 -18.94
CA TYR A 169 -10.64 13.78 -19.70
C TYR A 169 -10.78 12.36 -20.27
N PHE A 170 -9.95 12.06 -21.26
CA PHE A 170 -9.64 10.70 -21.66
C PHE A 170 -8.14 10.56 -21.96
N ASP A 171 -7.62 9.38 -21.71
CA ASP A 171 -6.20 9.12 -21.82
C ASP A 171 -5.74 9.15 -23.26
N GLY A 172 -4.52 9.61 -23.47
CA GLY A 172 -3.92 9.69 -24.78
C GLY A 172 -2.38 9.65 -24.70
N GLY A 173 -1.79 9.35 -25.82
CA GLY A 173 -0.35 9.50 -25.99
C GLY A 173 -0.09 10.44 -27.16
N PHE A 174 0.87 11.33 -26.98
CA PHE A 174 1.25 12.32 -27.97
C PHE A 174 2.64 12.01 -28.53
N THR A 175 2.81 12.18 -29.84
CA THR A 175 4.12 12.08 -30.48
C THR A 175 4.67 13.50 -30.67
N LEU A 176 5.79 13.78 -30.02
CA LEU A 176 6.54 15.02 -30.22
C LEU A 176 7.56 14.83 -31.35
N THR A 177 7.47 15.69 -32.38
CA THR A 177 8.41 15.77 -33.49
C THR A 177 9.01 17.19 -33.53
N GLY A 178 10.11 17.37 -34.28
CA GLY A 178 10.84 18.64 -34.28
C GLY A 178 11.75 18.82 -33.04
N GLY A 179 12.97 19.24 -33.27
CA GLY A 179 13.95 19.50 -32.21
C GLY A 179 14.61 18.25 -31.59
N GLY A 180 14.71 17.13 -32.33
CA GLY A 180 15.36 15.91 -31.86
C GLY A 180 14.69 14.64 -32.38
N GLU A 181 15.08 13.49 -31.85
CA GLU A 181 14.40 12.23 -32.17
C GLU A 181 12.90 12.30 -31.81
N PRO A 182 12.01 11.74 -32.65
CA PRO A 182 10.60 11.60 -32.33
C PRO A 182 10.41 10.87 -31.00
N GLU A 183 9.64 11.48 -30.09
CA GLU A 183 9.37 10.94 -28.74
C GLU A 183 7.87 10.82 -28.53
N ARG A 184 7.42 9.67 -28.01
CA ARG A 184 6.03 9.52 -27.56
C ARG A 184 5.95 9.75 -26.07
N VAL A 185 5.12 10.70 -25.66
CA VAL A 185 4.87 11.06 -24.28
C VAL A 185 3.45 10.69 -23.86
N ASN A 186 3.27 10.29 -22.62
CA ASN A 186 1.95 10.09 -22.04
C ASN A 186 1.26 11.43 -21.86
N GLY A 187 -0.06 11.45 -22.00
CA GLY A 187 -0.85 12.65 -21.78
C GLY A 187 -2.33 12.37 -21.80
N ALA A 188 -3.12 13.42 -21.79
CA ALA A 188 -4.57 13.31 -21.84
C ALA A 188 -5.17 14.43 -22.69
N TRP A 189 -6.28 14.09 -23.30
CA TRP A 189 -7.21 15.04 -23.87
C TRP A 189 -8.15 15.49 -22.75
N VAL A 190 -8.24 16.80 -22.50
CA VAL A 190 -8.94 17.35 -21.34
C VAL A 190 -9.96 18.41 -21.76
N SER A 191 -11.05 18.53 -21.04
CA SER A 191 -11.92 19.69 -21.18
C SER A 191 -11.21 20.97 -20.76
N TRP A 192 -11.53 22.10 -21.36
CA TRP A 192 -10.88 23.38 -21.10
C TRP A 192 -10.84 23.74 -19.61
N ASN A 193 -11.85 23.34 -18.84
CA ASN A 193 -12.07 23.68 -17.44
C ASN A 193 -11.49 22.65 -16.44
N LEU A 194 -10.96 21.49 -16.89
CA LEU A 194 -10.53 20.41 -15.98
C LEU A 194 -9.56 20.88 -14.90
N PHE A 195 -8.55 21.67 -15.27
CA PHE A 195 -7.54 22.13 -14.29
C PHE A 195 -8.12 23.16 -13.30
N SER A 196 -9.12 23.95 -13.74
CA SER A 196 -9.88 24.84 -12.85
C SER A 196 -10.73 24.05 -11.87
N VAL A 197 -11.41 22.97 -12.34
CA VAL A 197 -12.16 22.02 -11.50
C VAL A 197 -11.22 21.38 -10.46
N LEU A 198 -10.01 21.00 -10.84
CA LEU A 198 -9.00 20.46 -9.92
C LEU A 198 -8.38 21.52 -9.00
N GLY A 199 -8.55 22.81 -9.32
CA GLY A 199 -7.94 23.92 -8.57
C GLY A 199 -6.42 23.96 -8.68
N VAL A 200 -5.86 23.58 -9.85
CA VAL A 200 -4.42 23.55 -10.10
C VAL A 200 -4.08 24.59 -11.14
N ALA A 201 -3.21 25.54 -10.78
CA ALA A 201 -2.72 26.58 -11.70
C ALA A 201 -1.41 26.13 -12.40
N PRO A 202 -1.17 26.52 -13.66
CA PRO A 202 0.11 26.37 -14.30
C PRO A 202 1.18 27.24 -13.61
N ALA A 203 2.41 26.76 -13.58
CA ALA A 203 3.56 27.53 -13.07
C ALA A 203 3.96 28.68 -14.01
N LEU A 204 3.73 28.49 -15.31
CA LEU A 204 3.97 29.49 -16.35
C LEU A 204 2.81 29.48 -17.35
N GLY A 205 2.42 30.66 -17.84
CA GLY A 205 1.35 30.79 -18.84
C GLY A 205 -0.06 30.73 -18.24
N ARG A 206 -1.00 30.10 -18.94
CA ARG A 206 -2.44 30.04 -18.61
C ARG A 206 -3.03 28.64 -18.84
N HIS A 207 -4.23 28.43 -18.32
CA HIS A 207 -5.09 27.31 -18.68
C HIS A 207 -5.63 27.41 -20.10
N PHE A 208 -6.28 26.35 -20.56
CA PHE A 208 -7.10 26.39 -21.77
C PHE A 208 -8.30 27.34 -21.58
N VAL A 209 -8.80 27.86 -22.70
CA VAL A 209 -10.01 28.67 -22.75
C VAL A 209 -11.09 27.93 -23.52
N PRO A 210 -12.41 28.27 -23.31
CA PRO A 210 -13.50 27.54 -23.95
C PRO A 210 -13.39 27.47 -25.48
N GLU A 211 -12.84 28.50 -26.11
CA GLU A 211 -12.66 28.60 -27.55
C GLU A 211 -11.65 27.59 -28.09
N GLU A 212 -10.73 27.09 -27.26
CA GLU A 212 -9.73 26.10 -27.62
C GLU A 212 -10.28 24.66 -27.57
N ASP A 213 -11.45 24.44 -26.95
CA ASP A 213 -12.10 23.13 -26.80
C ASP A 213 -13.23 22.90 -27.83
N GLY A 214 -13.36 23.77 -28.79
CA GLY A 214 -14.30 23.60 -29.90
C GLY A 214 -13.80 22.64 -30.98
N PRO A 215 -14.70 22.03 -31.76
CA PRO A 215 -14.32 21.09 -32.81
C PRO A 215 -13.30 21.68 -33.79
N GLY A 216 -12.14 21.02 -33.95
CA GLY A 216 -11.04 21.47 -34.81
C GLY A 216 -10.17 22.59 -34.26
N MET A 217 -10.39 23.05 -33.03
CA MET A 217 -9.63 24.10 -32.35
C MET A 217 -8.45 23.57 -31.49
N GLU A 218 -7.98 22.37 -31.75
CA GLU A 218 -6.91 21.70 -31.00
C GLU A 218 -5.51 22.34 -31.19
N ASN A 219 -5.41 23.66 -31.06
CA ASN A 219 -4.17 24.38 -31.37
C ASN A 219 -3.32 24.70 -30.14
N ALA A 220 -3.76 24.34 -28.96
CA ALA A 220 -3.10 24.61 -27.68
C ALA A 220 -2.57 23.34 -27.02
N VAL A 221 -1.50 23.46 -26.26
CA VAL A 221 -0.98 22.40 -25.39
C VAL A 221 -0.44 22.96 -24.07
N LEU A 222 -0.58 22.16 -23.02
CA LEU A 222 0.09 22.35 -21.74
C LEU A 222 1.19 21.30 -21.59
N LEU A 223 2.34 21.71 -21.07
CA LEU A 223 3.46 20.81 -20.80
C LEU A 223 3.60 20.53 -19.32
N SER A 224 4.05 19.34 -18.95
CA SER A 224 4.52 19.09 -17.59
C SER A 224 5.85 19.81 -17.37
N HIS A 225 6.15 20.17 -16.12
CA HIS A 225 7.44 20.74 -15.77
C HIS A 225 8.61 19.82 -16.15
N GLY A 226 8.45 18.51 -16.00
CA GLY A 226 9.46 17.52 -16.36
C GLY A 226 9.77 17.49 -17.86
N LEU A 227 8.74 17.46 -18.69
CA LEU A 227 8.90 17.50 -20.15
C LEU A 227 9.53 18.81 -20.61
N TRP A 228 9.08 19.94 -20.05
CA TRP A 228 9.66 21.26 -20.34
C TRP A 228 11.16 21.33 -20.00
N GLN A 229 11.56 20.81 -18.85
CA GLN A 229 12.99 20.76 -18.47
C GLN A 229 13.79 19.81 -19.37
N ARG A 230 13.29 18.60 -19.61
CA ARG A 230 14.03 17.54 -20.32
C ARG A 230 14.21 17.85 -21.80
N ARG A 231 13.16 18.31 -22.48
CA ARG A 231 13.16 18.47 -23.93
C ARG A 231 13.39 19.91 -24.39
N PHE A 232 13.00 20.89 -23.58
CA PHE A 232 13.06 22.31 -23.93
C PHE A 232 14.02 23.12 -23.02
N GLY A 233 14.84 22.43 -22.22
CA GLY A 233 15.90 23.04 -21.40
C GLY A 233 15.42 24.02 -20.33
N GLY A 234 14.13 24.04 -20.02
CA GLY A 234 13.56 24.97 -19.06
C GLY A 234 13.47 26.43 -19.57
N ASP A 235 13.53 26.63 -20.87
CA ASP A 235 13.45 27.97 -21.47
C ASP A 235 12.03 28.53 -21.36
N ARG A 236 11.89 29.71 -20.76
CA ARG A 236 10.62 30.43 -20.62
C ARG A 236 10.06 30.93 -21.95
N ALA A 237 10.92 31.11 -22.96
CA ALA A 237 10.51 31.52 -24.29
C ALA A 237 9.63 30.46 -25.01
N ILE A 238 9.48 29.25 -24.45
CA ILE A 238 8.58 28.20 -24.96
C ILE A 238 7.13 28.66 -24.99
N LEU A 239 6.70 29.58 -24.12
CA LEU A 239 5.35 30.09 -24.11
C LEU A 239 5.05 30.85 -25.42
N GLY A 240 3.93 30.49 -26.07
CA GLY A 240 3.54 31.03 -27.38
C GLY A 240 4.26 30.38 -28.56
N GLN A 241 5.28 29.55 -28.34
CA GLN A 241 5.93 28.81 -29.42
C GLN A 241 5.03 27.69 -29.94
N ARG A 242 5.18 27.40 -31.21
CA ARG A 242 4.48 26.29 -31.88
C ARG A 242 5.40 25.07 -31.93
N ILE A 243 4.94 23.97 -31.39
CA ILE A 243 5.61 22.68 -31.41
C ILE A 243 4.75 21.66 -32.20
N GLU A 244 5.40 20.75 -32.86
CA GLU A 244 4.70 19.69 -33.58
C GLU A 244 4.35 18.55 -32.63
N VAL A 245 3.04 18.31 -32.46
CA VAL A 245 2.47 17.27 -31.57
C VAL A 245 1.53 16.41 -32.41
N SER A 246 1.86 15.13 -32.56
CA SER A 246 1.06 14.16 -33.34
C SER A 246 0.75 14.62 -34.75
N GLY A 247 1.74 15.28 -35.43
CA GLY A 247 1.63 15.77 -36.79
C GLY A 247 0.87 17.07 -36.95
N ARG A 248 0.52 17.77 -35.86
CA ARG A 248 -0.10 19.11 -35.87
C ARG A 248 0.74 20.12 -35.12
N MET A 249 0.80 21.33 -35.65
CA MET A 249 1.46 22.45 -34.97
C MET A 249 0.55 23.00 -33.87
N ARG A 250 0.99 22.91 -32.61
CA ARG A 250 0.23 23.36 -31.43
C ARG A 250 1.03 24.42 -30.66
N THR A 251 0.35 25.40 -30.13
CA THR A 251 0.95 26.48 -29.34
C THR A 251 1.06 26.07 -27.88
N VAL A 252 2.23 26.22 -27.29
CA VAL A 252 2.41 25.99 -25.85
C VAL A 252 1.81 27.19 -25.11
N VAL A 253 0.69 26.96 -24.39
CA VAL A 253 -0.03 28.01 -23.64
C VAL A 253 0.36 28.06 -22.17
N GLY A 254 1.00 27.00 -21.64
CA GLY A 254 1.49 27.00 -20.27
C GLY A 254 2.33 25.76 -19.93
N VAL A 255 2.95 25.85 -18.76
CA VAL A 255 3.72 24.77 -18.13
C VAL A 255 3.16 24.51 -16.74
N MET A 256 2.79 23.26 -16.45
CA MET A 256 2.22 22.88 -15.16
C MET A 256 3.26 22.92 -14.03
N ALA A 257 2.78 22.97 -12.79
CA ALA A 257 3.63 23.02 -11.60
C ALA A 257 4.55 21.78 -11.48
N PRO A 258 5.74 21.93 -10.86
CA PRO A 258 6.63 20.80 -10.63
C PRO A 258 5.93 19.65 -9.92
N GLY A 259 6.09 18.43 -10.47
CA GLY A 259 5.50 17.22 -9.91
C GLY A 259 4.04 16.96 -10.31
N PHE A 260 3.34 17.87 -10.98
CA PHE A 260 1.99 17.63 -11.49
C PHE A 260 2.03 16.73 -12.74
N ARG A 261 1.29 15.62 -12.70
CA ARG A 261 1.25 14.60 -13.77
C ARG A 261 -0.13 13.93 -13.91
N PHE A 262 -1.20 14.54 -13.41
CA PHE A 262 -2.56 14.01 -13.52
C PHE A 262 -3.17 14.34 -14.89
N PRO A 263 -3.95 13.39 -15.48
CA PRO A 263 -4.12 12.00 -15.09
C PRO A 263 -2.92 11.11 -15.53
N GLU A 264 -2.87 9.88 -15.03
CA GLU A 264 -2.03 8.76 -15.47
C GLU A 264 -0.55 9.07 -15.80
N ASN A 265 0.12 9.85 -14.93
CA ASN A 265 1.49 10.30 -15.16
C ASN A 265 1.68 11.11 -16.45
N GLY A 266 0.65 11.89 -16.85
CA GLY A 266 0.67 12.73 -18.04
C GLY A 266 1.82 13.74 -18.04
N GLU A 267 2.40 13.93 -19.22
CA GLU A 267 3.45 14.91 -19.47
C GLU A 267 3.02 16.01 -20.44
N LEU A 268 1.93 15.77 -21.21
CA LEU A 268 1.34 16.72 -22.14
C LEU A 268 -0.18 16.63 -22.11
N TRP A 269 -0.85 17.77 -22.16
CA TRP A 269 -2.30 17.87 -22.20
C TRP A 269 -2.72 18.74 -23.38
N ALA A 270 -3.82 18.32 -24.03
CA ALA A 270 -4.44 19.06 -25.14
C ALA A 270 -5.95 19.14 -24.92
N PRO A 271 -6.64 20.18 -25.44
CA PRO A 271 -8.09 20.27 -25.41
C PRO A 271 -8.73 19.09 -26.11
N MET A 272 -9.88 18.61 -25.64
CA MET A 272 -10.59 17.46 -26.23
C MET A 272 -11.08 17.75 -27.65
N SER A 273 -11.54 18.96 -27.90
CA SER A 273 -11.98 19.43 -29.22
C SER A 273 -12.93 18.47 -29.96
N LEU A 274 -13.82 17.80 -29.20
CA LEU A 274 -14.71 16.76 -29.71
C LEU A 274 -15.82 17.34 -30.55
N GLY A 275 -16.07 16.70 -31.70
CA GLY A 275 -17.06 17.12 -32.67
C GLY A 275 -18.39 16.36 -32.61
N PRO A 276 -19.30 16.63 -33.58
CA PRO A 276 -20.59 15.95 -33.65
C PRO A 276 -20.52 14.42 -33.82
N LYS A 277 -19.42 13.89 -34.36
CA LYS A 277 -19.23 12.45 -34.56
C LYS A 277 -19.06 11.69 -33.26
N GLU A 278 -18.41 12.34 -32.27
CA GLU A 278 -18.14 11.81 -30.94
C GLU A 278 -19.29 12.12 -29.95
N ALA A 279 -20.32 12.85 -30.43
CA ALA A 279 -21.48 13.25 -29.62
C ALA A 279 -22.57 12.16 -29.60
N THR A 280 -22.20 10.90 -29.44
CA THR A 280 -23.13 9.78 -29.28
C THR A 280 -23.42 9.53 -27.79
N ARG A 281 -24.64 9.04 -27.48
CA ARG A 281 -24.99 8.68 -26.10
C ARG A 281 -24.65 7.24 -25.72
N THR A 282 -23.99 6.53 -26.64
CA THR A 282 -23.56 5.14 -26.46
C THR A 282 -22.06 5.00 -26.20
N ASP A 283 -21.28 6.02 -26.57
CA ASP A 283 -19.81 5.99 -26.44
C ASP A 283 -19.37 6.59 -25.09
N HIS A 284 -19.22 5.71 -24.12
CA HIS A 284 -18.77 6.04 -22.76
C HIS A 284 -17.25 5.94 -22.64
N PHE A 285 -16.53 7.00 -22.98
CA PHE A 285 -15.07 7.01 -22.97
C PHE A 285 -14.46 8.13 -22.12
N LEU A 286 -15.30 9.04 -21.61
CA LEU A 286 -14.83 10.14 -20.78
C LEU A 286 -14.79 9.75 -19.30
N THR A 287 -13.78 10.23 -18.62
CA THR A 287 -13.73 10.25 -17.15
C THR A 287 -14.08 11.64 -16.68
N ALA A 288 -15.25 11.81 -16.04
CA ALA A 288 -15.73 13.09 -15.59
C ALA A 288 -15.41 13.32 -14.10
N ILE A 289 -14.83 14.48 -13.80
CA ILE A 289 -14.54 14.94 -12.43
C ILE A 289 -15.38 16.19 -12.18
N ALA A 290 -16.11 16.19 -11.06
CA ALA A 290 -16.91 17.31 -10.64
C ALA A 290 -16.41 17.88 -9.30
N ARG A 291 -16.61 19.18 -9.12
CA ARG A 291 -16.41 19.84 -7.83
C ARG A 291 -17.77 20.09 -7.20
N LEU A 292 -17.98 19.61 -5.98
CA LEU A 292 -19.21 19.89 -5.23
C LEU A 292 -19.31 21.39 -4.91
N ALA A 293 -20.50 21.98 -5.00
CA ALA A 293 -20.72 23.34 -4.56
C ALA A 293 -20.45 23.50 -3.03
N PRO A 294 -20.05 24.68 -2.54
CA PRO A 294 -19.80 24.90 -1.12
C PRO A 294 -20.99 24.52 -0.25
N GLY A 295 -20.73 23.68 0.76
CA GLY A 295 -21.77 23.24 1.71
C GLY A 295 -22.71 22.14 1.22
N VAL A 296 -22.56 21.66 -0.01
CA VAL A 296 -23.36 20.55 -0.56
C VAL A 296 -22.78 19.22 -0.15
N SER A 297 -23.64 18.31 0.34
CA SER A 297 -23.22 16.94 0.62
C SER A 297 -23.20 16.09 -0.66
N ARG A 298 -22.40 15.02 -0.64
CA ARG A 298 -22.34 14.06 -1.75
C ARG A 298 -23.71 13.44 -2.04
N GLU A 299 -24.48 13.15 -0.99
CA GLU A 299 -25.81 12.54 -1.10
C GLU A 299 -26.80 13.48 -1.82
N GLN A 300 -26.72 14.78 -1.54
CA GLN A 300 -27.52 15.80 -2.24
C GLN A 300 -27.15 15.88 -3.72
N ALA A 301 -25.84 15.89 -4.01
CA ALA A 301 -25.35 15.92 -5.39
C ALA A 301 -25.71 14.64 -6.16
N LEU A 302 -25.62 13.47 -5.52
CA LEU A 302 -26.02 12.19 -6.14
C LEU A 302 -27.53 12.16 -6.42
N SER A 303 -28.35 12.69 -5.53
CA SER A 303 -29.79 12.80 -5.74
C SER A 303 -30.12 13.69 -6.92
N GLU A 304 -29.43 14.83 -7.09
CA GLU A 304 -29.60 15.70 -8.26
C GLU A 304 -29.08 15.03 -9.53
N ALA A 305 -27.90 14.45 -9.52
CA ALA A 305 -27.35 13.73 -10.66
C ALA A 305 -28.29 12.60 -11.13
N SER A 306 -28.88 11.86 -10.18
CA SER A 306 -29.86 10.82 -10.48
C SER A 306 -31.15 11.38 -11.11
N ARG A 307 -31.62 12.58 -10.71
CA ARG A 307 -32.78 13.25 -11.34
C ARG A 307 -32.49 13.71 -12.77
N ILE A 308 -31.27 14.25 -12.99
CA ILE A 308 -30.84 14.65 -14.34
C ILE A 308 -30.81 13.42 -15.25
N LEU A 309 -30.21 12.33 -14.78
CA LEU A 309 -30.12 11.08 -15.54
C LEU A 309 -31.53 10.49 -15.80
N GLU A 310 -32.44 10.58 -14.84
CA GLU A 310 -33.79 10.11 -15.06
C GLU A 310 -34.50 10.91 -16.18
N GLY A 311 -34.28 12.22 -16.29
CA GLY A 311 -34.74 13.03 -17.44
C GLY A 311 -34.13 12.56 -18.76
N ILE A 312 -32.81 12.23 -18.76
CA ILE A 312 -32.13 11.68 -19.94
C ILE A 312 -32.70 10.30 -20.31
N ARG A 313 -32.98 9.44 -19.33
CA ARG A 313 -33.58 8.11 -19.56
C ARG A 313 -34.96 8.19 -20.19
N GLN A 314 -35.77 9.19 -19.81
CA GLN A 314 -37.09 9.41 -20.39
C GLN A 314 -37.01 9.91 -21.83
N GLN A 315 -35.99 10.74 -22.15
CA GLN A 315 -35.79 11.26 -23.50
C GLN A 315 -35.12 10.24 -24.42
N PHE A 316 -34.25 9.43 -23.93
CA PHE A 316 -33.42 8.47 -24.66
C PHE A 316 -33.47 7.06 -24.02
N PRO A 317 -34.68 6.44 -24.00
CA PRO A 317 -34.86 5.17 -23.27
C PRO A 317 -34.06 4.00 -23.86
N ALA A 318 -33.78 4.04 -25.16
CA ALA A 318 -33.00 2.99 -25.83
C ALA A 318 -31.54 3.02 -25.40
N GLU A 319 -30.93 4.20 -25.37
CA GLU A 319 -29.50 4.39 -25.07
C GLU A 319 -29.22 4.46 -23.56
N ALA A 320 -30.06 5.20 -22.82
CA ALA A 320 -29.79 5.51 -21.41
C ALA A 320 -30.66 4.73 -20.41
N GLY A 321 -31.69 4.00 -20.86
CA GLY A 321 -32.70 3.35 -19.99
C GLY A 321 -32.13 2.36 -18.93
N HIS A 322 -30.88 1.94 -19.07
CA HIS A 322 -30.19 1.02 -18.16
C HIS A 322 -29.15 1.70 -17.25
N LEU A 323 -28.95 3.01 -17.41
CA LEU A 323 -27.91 3.75 -16.70
C LEU A 323 -28.36 4.18 -15.31
N GLY A 324 -27.43 4.26 -14.39
CA GLY A 324 -27.52 4.86 -13.07
C GLY A 324 -26.40 5.87 -12.85
N ALA A 325 -26.64 6.90 -12.04
CA ALA A 325 -25.60 7.87 -11.70
C ALA A 325 -24.78 7.42 -10.50
N SER A 326 -23.49 7.70 -10.54
CA SER A 326 -22.56 7.45 -9.44
C SER A 326 -21.72 8.67 -9.15
N LEU A 327 -21.56 8.99 -7.86
CA LEU A 327 -20.59 9.97 -7.39
C LEU A 327 -19.67 9.31 -6.35
N VAL A 328 -18.42 9.13 -6.75
CA VAL A 328 -17.39 8.53 -5.88
C VAL A 328 -16.35 9.60 -5.54
N PRO A 329 -15.98 9.82 -4.26
CA PRO A 329 -14.87 10.71 -3.94
C PRO A 329 -13.65 10.37 -4.79
N LEU A 330 -13.01 11.36 -5.39
CA LEU A 330 -11.85 11.14 -6.29
C LEU A 330 -10.75 10.37 -5.58
N ARG A 331 -10.58 10.62 -4.27
CA ARG A 331 -9.65 9.89 -3.41
C ARG A 331 -9.98 8.40 -3.34
N ASP A 332 -11.25 8.05 -3.13
CA ASP A 332 -11.69 6.65 -3.01
C ASP A 332 -11.51 5.90 -4.33
N ARG A 333 -11.66 6.59 -5.45
CA ARG A 333 -11.37 6.03 -6.76
C ARG A 333 -9.89 5.74 -6.97
N LEU A 334 -9.01 6.69 -6.58
CA LEU A 334 -7.57 6.58 -6.76
C LEU A 334 -6.90 5.63 -5.75
N ALA A 335 -7.40 5.61 -4.50
CA ALA A 335 -6.81 4.84 -3.40
C ALA A 335 -7.56 3.53 -3.09
N GLY A 336 -8.82 3.40 -3.51
CA GLY A 336 -9.72 2.32 -3.08
C GLY A 336 -9.23 0.91 -3.42
N GLU A 337 -8.54 0.74 -4.53
CA GLU A 337 -7.95 -0.53 -4.93
C GLU A 337 -6.86 -1.00 -3.96
N TYR A 338 -6.10 -0.06 -3.38
CA TYR A 338 -4.97 -0.37 -2.48
C TYR A 338 -5.38 -0.45 -1.00
N ALA A 339 -6.45 0.23 -0.62
CA ALA A 339 -6.87 0.39 0.77
C ALA A 339 -7.05 -0.94 1.53
N PRO A 340 -7.75 -1.96 1.02
CA PRO A 340 -7.95 -3.20 1.75
C PRO A 340 -6.65 -3.96 2.03
N ALA A 341 -5.70 -3.92 1.11
CA ALA A 341 -4.41 -4.58 1.26
C ALA A 341 -3.51 -3.85 2.27
N LEU A 342 -3.48 -2.52 2.22
CA LEU A 342 -2.70 -1.69 3.16
C LEU A 342 -3.20 -1.82 4.59
N VAL A 343 -4.52 -1.87 4.82
CA VAL A 343 -5.10 -2.09 6.16
C VAL A 343 -4.68 -3.45 6.72
N ARG A 344 -4.69 -4.50 5.91
CA ARG A 344 -4.25 -5.84 6.33
C ARG A 344 -2.75 -5.91 6.60
N LEU A 345 -1.95 -5.24 5.78
CA LEU A 345 -0.51 -5.12 5.98
C LEU A 345 -0.19 -4.36 7.27
N LEU A 346 -0.96 -3.30 7.57
CA LEU A 346 -0.85 -2.58 8.84
C LEU A 346 -1.18 -3.49 10.03
N GLY A 347 -2.22 -4.31 9.92
CA GLY A 347 -2.54 -5.34 10.92
C GLY A 347 -1.39 -6.34 11.14
N ALA A 348 -0.77 -6.82 10.06
CA ALA A 348 0.36 -7.75 10.14
C ALA A 348 1.59 -7.12 10.83
N VAL A 349 1.90 -5.87 10.51
CA VAL A 349 3.05 -5.19 11.12
C VAL A 349 2.79 -4.80 12.58
N LEU A 350 1.54 -4.53 12.97
CA LEU A 350 1.17 -4.35 14.38
C LEU A 350 1.31 -5.65 15.17
N LEU A 351 1.00 -6.81 14.58
CA LEU A 351 1.31 -8.11 15.19
C LEU A 351 2.82 -8.31 15.35
N LEU A 352 3.62 -7.92 14.37
CA LEU A 352 5.09 -7.96 14.48
C LEU A 352 5.59 -7.05 15.60
N LEU A 353 5.01 -5.85 15.74
CA LEU A 353 5.32 -4.94 16.85
C LEU A 353 4.96 -5.58 18.21
N ALA A 354 3.84 -6.29 18.30
CA ALA A 354 3.46 -7.01 19.52
C ALA A 354 4.45 -8.13 19.85
N VAL A 355 4.94 -8.88 18.83
CA VAL A 355 6.04 -9.86 19.00
C VAL A 355 7.31 -9.17 19.49
N THR A 356 7.65 -8.02 18.92
CA THR A 356 8.80 -7.19 19.33
C THR A 356 8.69 -6.77 20.80
N CYS A 357 7.55 -6.21 21.18
CA CYS A 357 7.30 -5.75 22.56
C CYS A 357 7.36 -6.91 23.56
N THR A 358 6.79 -8.06 23.24
CA THR A 358 6.86 -9.25 24.12
C THR A 358 8.28 -9.79 24.25
N THR A 359 9.07 -9.77 23.17
CA THR A 359 10.49 -10.15 23.19
C THR A 359 11.29 -9.22 24.10
N VAL A 360 11.16 -7.90 23.90
CA VAL A 360 11.84 -6.88 24.71
C VAL A 360 11.40 -6.97 26.18
N MET A 361 10.12 -7.15 26.46
CA MET A 361 9.60 -7.34 27.81
C MET A 361 10.25 -8.54 28.49
N ASN A 362 10.37 -9.68 27.80
CA ASN A 362 11.04 -10.86 28.33
C ASN A 362 12.51 -10.60 28.66
N LEU A 363 13.26 -9.89 27.79
CA LEU A 363 14.65 -9.53 28.01
C LEU A 363 14.80 -8.55 29.21
N LEU A 364 13.93 -7.56 29.32
CA LEU A 364 13.96 -6.61 30.44
C LEU A 364 13.55 -7.25 31.77
N LEU A 365 12.57 -8.18 31.78
CA LEU A 365 12.23 -8.97 32.97
C LEU A 365 13.40 -9.87 33.42
N ALA A 366 14.17 -10.41 32.49
CA ALA A 366 15.39 -11.15 32.81
C ALA A 366 16.42 -10.25 33.49
N ARG A 367 16.65 -9.04 32.97
CA ARG A 367 17.56 -8.03 33.56
C ARG A 367 17.08 -7.57 34.96
N ALA A 368 15.80 -7.28 35.10
CA ALA A 368 15.21 -6.82 36.37
C ALA A 368 15.40 -7.85 37.49
N ALA A 369 15.34 -9.14 37.16
CA ALA A 369 15.61 -10.21 38.13
C ALA A 369 17.04 -10.17 38.67
N GLY A 370 18.05 -9.95 37.83
CA GLY A 370 19.46 -9.80 38.24
C GLY A 370 19.73 -8.56 39.09
N ARG A 371 18.89 -7.50 38.97
CA ARG A 371 19.04 -6.24 39.75
C ARG A 371 18.18 -6.16 41.01
N ARG A 372 17.43 -7.21 41.38
CA ARG A 372 16.56 -7.21 42.56
C ARG A 372 17.29 -6.85 43.85
N ARG A 373 18.49 -7.39 44.06
CA ARG A 373 19.31 -7.11 45.26
C ARG A 373 19.72 -5.64 45.32
N GLU A 374 20.06 -5.01 44.21
CA GLU A 374 20.37 -3.58 44.09
C GLU A 374 19.16 -2.73 44.51
N PHE A 375 17.97 -3.03 43.95
CA PHE A 375 16.73 -2.29 44.30
C PHE A 375 16.29 -2.52 45.74
N ALA A 376 16.48 -3.71 46.31
CA ALA A 376 16.19 -4.00 47.71
C ALA A 376 17.10 -3.20 48.66
N ILE A 377 18.41 -3.11 48.38
CA ILE A 377 19.34 -2.28 49.13
C ILE A 377 18.96 -0.80 49.06
N ARG A 378 18.63 -0.29 47.84
CA ARG A 378 18.20 1.10 47.67
C ARG A 378 16.89 1.39 48.44
N ALA A 379 15.94 0.46 48.42
CA ALA A 379 14.69 0.58 49.17
C ALA A 379 14.93 0.61 50.68
N ALA A 380 15.88 -0.20 51.20
CA ALA A 380 16.29 -0.20 52.59
C ALA A 380 16.94 1.12 53.03
N LEU A 381 17.67 1.78 52.11
CA LEU A 381 18.25 3.11 52.28
C LEU A 381 17.25 4.26 52.07
N GLY A 382 15.92 3.96 51.95
CA GLY A 382 14.86 4.96 51.86
C GLY A 382 14.47 5.41 50.46
N ALA A 383 14.95 4.77 49.41
CA ALA A 383 14.57 5.14 48.05
C ALA A 383 13.06 4.94 47.81
N ASN A 384 12.38 6.00 47.37
CA ASN A 384 10.95 5.97 47.09
C ASN A 384 10.64 5.09 45.87
N ARG A 385 9.61 4.24 45.94
CA ARG A 385 9.13 3.35 44.88
C ARG A 385 8.87 4.11 43.57
N ARG A 386 8.35 5.33 43.61
CA ARG A 386 8.09 6.18 42.45
C ARG A 386 9.37 6.53 41.69
N ARG A 387 10.49 6.74 42.43
CA ARG A 387 11.80 7.05 41.81
C ARG A 387 12.36 5.86 41.05
N ALA A 388 12.26 4.65 41.61
CA ALA A 388 12.67 3.42 40.92
C ALA A 388 11.82 3.17 39.65
N LEU A 389 10.50 3.36 39.74
CA LEU A 389 9.58 3.23 38.60
C LEU A 389 9.93 4.22 37.49
N ARG A 390 10.14 5.50 37.83
CA ARG A 390 10.50 6.54 36.87
C ARG A 390 11.83 6.23 36.20
N GLN A 391 12.84 5.83 36.94
CA GLN A 391 14.15 5.46 36.38
C GLN A 391 14.04 4.31 35.38
N LEU A 392 13.32 3.22 35.70
CA LEU A 392 13.15 2.08 34.79
C LEU A 392 12.35 2.43 33.56
N LEU A 393 11.32 3.28 33.70
CA LEU A 393 10.58 3.78 32.53
C LEU A 393 11.45 4.69 31.65
N THR A 394 12.31 5.53 32.24
CA THR A 394 13.27 6.35 31.48
C THR A 394 14.29 5.47 30.73
N GLU A 395 14.84 4.42 31.39
CA GLU A 395 15.71 3.44 30.69
C GLU A 395 14.97 2.78 29.51
N SER A 396 13.72 2.38 29.69
CA SER A 396 12.88 1.78 28.65
C SER A 396 12.57 2.77 27.52
N LEU A 397 12.28 4.04 27.85
CA LEU A 397 12.02 5.09 26.87
C LEU A 397 13.28 5.40 26.02
N LEU A 398 14.45 5.43 26.64
CA LEU A 398 15.71 5.61 25.92
C LEU A 398 15.96 4.48 24.93
N LEU A 399 15.71 3.23 25.31
CA LEU A 399 15.78 2.09 24.39
C LEU A 399 14.78 2.23 23.25
N GLY A 400 13.53 2.65 23.57
CA GLY A 400 12.50 2.90 22.56
C GLY A 400 12.89 4.01 21.58
N LEU A 401 13.43 5.13 22.09
CA LEU A 401 13.88 6.25 21.24
C LEU A 401 15.08 5.90 20.37
N LEU A 402 16.07 5.15 20.90
CA LEU A 402 17.19 4.66 20.10
C LEU A 402 16.71 3.68 19.02
N GLY A 403 15.82 2.77 19.38
CA GLY A 403 15.19 1.86 18.42
C GLY A 403 14.39 2.61 17.35
N ALA A 404 13.64 3.64 17.73
CA ALA A 404 12.88 4.45 16.81
C ALA A 404 13.78 5.28 15.87
N ALA A 405 14.86 5.86 16.37
CA ALA A 405 15.81 6.60 15.55
C ALA A 405 16.42 5.72 14.45
N LEU A 406 16.90 4.53 14.83
CA LEU A 406 17.39 3.55 13.85
C LEU A 406 16.28 3.01 12.95
N GLY A 407 15.10 2.75 13.50
CA GLY A 407 13.94 2.30 12.74
C GLY A 407 13.45 3.34 11.72
N LEU A 408 13.47 4.62 12.07
CA LEU A 408 13.13 5.71 11.16
C LEU A 408 14.14 5.80 10.01
N VAL A 409 15.44 5.73 10.31
CA VAL A 409 16.49 5.68 9.27
C VAL A 409 16.26 4.48 8.34
N PHE A 410 16.01 3.30 8.91
CA PHE A 410 15.70 2.11 8.10
C PHE A 410 14.43 2.30 7.24
N GLY A 411 13.34 2.79 7.82
CA GLY A 411 12.08 3.03 7.10
C GLY A 411 12.22 4.06 5.97
N THR A 412 12.96 5.15 6.20
CA THR A 412 13.18 6.20 5.19
C THR A 412 14.12 5.79 4.06
N THR A 413 14.96 4.78 4.26
CA THR A 413 15.88 4.26 3.23
C THR A 413 15.32 3.02 2.53
N ALA A 414 14.78 2.07 3.29
CA ALA A 414 14.32 0.79 2.76
C ALA A 414 13.05 0.93 1.89
N VAL A 415 12.09 1.76 2.28
CA VAL A 415 10.85 1.93 1.52
C VAL A 415 11.10 2.55 0.12
N PRO A 416 11.81 3.68 -0.03
CA PRO A 416 12.16 4.19 -1.36
C PRO A 416 13.03 3.23 -2.19
N ALA A 417 13.93 2.47 -1.55
CA ALA A 417 14.73 1.46 -2.24
C ALA A 417 13.85 0.34 -2.80
N LEU A 418 12.90 -0.15 -2.01
CA LEU A 418 11.93 -1.15 -2.42
C LEU A 418 11.06 -0.67 -3.59
N LEU A 419 10.56 0.56 -3.52
CA LEU A 419 9.73 1.16 -4.59
C LEU A 419 10.52 1.38 -5.89
N ARG A 420 11.82 1.73 -5.82
CA ARG A 420 12.67 1.86 -7.02
C ARG A 420 13.01 0.51 -7.64
N ALA A 421 13.14 -0.54 -6.83
CA ALA A 421 13.41 -1.89 -7.31
C ALA A 421 12.17 -2.58 -7.90
N ALA A 422 10.99 -2.09 -7.58
CA ALA A 422 9.75 -2.60 -8.12
C ALA A 422 9.50 -2.05 -9.54
N PRO A 423 9.02 -2.85 -10.49
CA PRO A 423 8.67 -2.40 -11.85
C PRO A 423 7.33 -1.63 -11.84
N LEU A 424 7.32 -0.49 -11.13
CA LEU A 424 6.11 0.27 -10.85
C LEU A 424 6.16 1.66 -11.48
N ASP A 425 5.11 1.97 -12.22
CA ASP A 425 4.68 3.35 -12.41
C ASP A 425 3.87 3.78 -11.18
N VAL A 426 4.61 4.15 -10.11
CA VAL A 426 3.96 4.69 -8.91
C VAL A 426 3.22 5.97 -9.30
N PRO A 427 1.91 6.08 -9.04
CA PRO A 427 1.19 7.31 -9.32
C PRO A 427 1.89 8.52 -8.69
N TYR A 428 2.03 9.61 -9.43
CA TYR A 428 2.79 10.80 -9.02
C TYR A 428 2.34 11.42 -7.68
N TRP A 429 1.06 11.23 -7.32
CA TRP A 429 0.48 11.73 -6.08
C TRP A 429 0.88 10.92 -4.84
N ILE A 430 1.43 9.71 -5.01
CA ILE A 430 1.95 8.88 -3.93
C ILE A 430 3.39 9.29 -3.61
N GLN A 431 3.52 10.29 -2.74
CA GLN A 431 4.83 10.73 -2.26
C GLN A 431 5.13 10.05 -0.92
N VAL A 432 5.99 9.03 -0.94
CA VAL A 432 6.40 8.28 0.25
C VAL A 432 7.51 9.03 0.98
N THR A 433 7.14 10.12 1.64
CA THR A 433 8.04 10.92 2.47
C THR A 433 7.49 11.01 3.89
N PRO A 434 8.35 10.89 4.92
CA PRO A 434 7.91 11.11 6.30
C PRO A 434 7.40 12.54 6.47
N ASP A 435 6.19 12.68 6.95
CA ASP A 435 5.56 13.95 7.31
C ASP A 435 5.27 14.03 8.82
N GLY A 436 4.67 15.13 9.28
CA GLY A 436 4.32 15.30 10.69
C GLY A 436 3.40 14.20 11.23
N ARG A 437 2.53 13.63 10.40
CA ARG A 437 1.63 12.52 10.79
C ARG A 437 2.41 11.23 11.05
N VAL A 438 3.39 10.94 10.19
CA VAL A 438 4.29 9.78 10.36
C VAL A 438 5.13 9.93 11.61
N LEU A 439 5.66 11.13 11.88
CA LEU A 439 6.43 11.39 13.11
C LEU A 439 5.57 11.26 14.37
N LEU A 440 4.35 11.79 14.35
CA LEU A 440 3.39 11.67 15.46
C LEU A 440 3.00 10.21 15.71
N PHE A 441 2.70 9.47 14.65
CA PHE A 441 2.41 8.04 14.73
C PHE A 441 3.60 7.26 15.31
N THR A 442 4.82 7.54 14.83
CA THR A 442 6.03 6.90 15.36
C THR A 442 6.23 7.22 16.83
N ALA A 443 6.03 8.47 17.24
CA ALA A 443 6.10 8.87 18.65
C ALA A 443 5.05 8.13 19.51
N ALA A 444 3.81 8.01 18.99
CA ALA A 444 2.75 7.26 19.66
C ALA A 444 3.09 5.76 19.77
N VAL A 445 3.64 5.15 18.73
CA VAL A 445 4.11 3.75 18.73
C VAL A 445 5.24 3.56 19.74
N VAL A 446 6.22 4.46 19.80
CA VAL A 446 7.32 4.42 20.79
C VAL A 446 6.78 4.50 22.21
N LEU A 447 5.86 5.42 22.47
CA LEU A 447 5.25 5.58 23.78
C LEU A 447 4.45 4.34 24.19
N ALA A 448 3.59 3.84 23.28
CA ALA A 448 2.79 2.64 23.52
C ALA A 448 3.67 1.41 23.75
N ALA A 449 4.70 1.23 22.93
CA ALA A 449 5.67 0.15 23.10
C ALA A 449 6.41 0.27 24.44
N THR A 450 6.92 1.47 24.78
CA THR A 450 7.60 1.72 26.07
C THR A 450 6.71 1.39 27.26
N VAL A 451 5.45 1.76 27.21
CA VAL A 451 4.48 1.39 28.24
C VAL A 451 4.28 -0.13 28.28
N ALA A 452 4.08 -0.74 27.11
CA ALA A 452 3.83 -2.18 26.99
C ALA A 452 4.98 -3.03 27.56
N PHE A 453 6.22 -2.74 27.18
CA PHE A 453 7.37 -3.54 27.62
C PHE A 453 8.07 -3.00 28.88
N GLY A 454 7.91 -1.72 29.24
CA GLY A 454 8.59 -1.09 30.38
C GLY A 454 7.81 -1.16 31.69
N LEU A 455 6.47 -1.10 31.64
CA LEU A 455 5.63 -0.99 32.87
C LEU A 455 5.68 -2.26 33.74
N ALA A 456 5.56 -3.44 33.13
CA ALA A 456 5.54 -4.69 33.90
C ALA A 456 6.87 -4.96 34.64
N PRO A 457 8.07 -4.86 33.99
CA PRO A 457 9.34 -4.98 34.71
C PRO A 457 9.49 -3.91 35.80
N ALA A 458 9.09 -2.67 35.53
CA ALA A 458 9.22 -1.57 36.47
C ALA A 458 8.34 -1.75 37.72
N LEU A 459 7.10 -2.21 37.54
CA LEU A 459 6.20 -2.52 38.67
C LEU A 459 6.74 -3.67 39.53
N HIS A 460 7.28 -4.71 38.89
CA HIS A 460 7.82 -5.86 39.60
C HIS A 460 9.11 -5.54 40.35
N ALA A 461 10.02 -4.78 39.74
CA ALA A 461 11.26 -4.36 40.41
C ALA A 461 11.01 -3.43 41.59
N SER A 462 9.99 -2.56 41.48
CA SER A 462 9.65 -1.59 42.53
C SER A 462 8.86 -2.18 43.71
N SER A 463 8.36 -3.43 43.63
CA SER A 463 7.58 -4.10 44.67
C SER A 463 8.42 -5.02 45.59
N ALA A 464 9.74 -5.05 45.44
CA ALA A 464 10.62 -5.90 46.21
C ALA A 464 10.67 -5.44 47.68
N ASN A 465 10.20 -6.29 48.62
CA ASN A 465 10.36 -6.11 50.07
C ASN A 465 11.70 -6.72 50.56
N LEU A 466 12.44 -6.00 51.39
CA LEU A 466 13.72 -6.43 51.94
C LEU A 466 13.60 -7.76 52.71
N ALA A 467 12.53 -7.90 53.49
CA ALA A 467 12.23 -9.10 54.27
C ALA A 467 12.04 -10.35 53.39
N ASP A 468 11.40 -10.19 52.27
CA ASP A 468 11.19 -11.29 51.32
C ASP A 468 12.48 -11.61 50.56
N THR A 469 13.30 -10.58 50.20
CA THR A 469 14.58 -10.75 49.49
C THR A 469 15.64 -11.42 50.40
N LEU A 470 15.64 -11.15 51.69
CA LEU A 470 16.54 -11.79 52.65
C LEU A 470 16.09 -13.23 53.01
N ARG A 471 14.79 -13.51 52.99
CA ARG A 471 14.26 -14.88 53.15
C ARG A 471 14.38 -15.73 51.87
N GLU A 472 14.30 -15.10 50.73
CA GLU A 472 14.50 -15.77 49.41
C GLU A 472 15.97 -16.05 49.10
N SER A 473 16.94 -15.41 49.76
CA SER A 473 18.37 -15.75 49.62
C SER A 473 18.70 -17.15 50.09
N SER A 474 17.83 -17.79 50.86
CA SER A 474 17.93 -19.21 51.26
C SER A 474 17.12 -20.16 50.38
N ARG A 475 16.28 -19.64 49.45
CA ARG A 475 15.53 -20.43 48.47
C ARG A 475 15.54 -19.66 47.14
N ALA A 476 16.49 -20.01 46.27
CA ALA A 476 16.68 -19.37 44.94
C ALA A 476 15.51 -19.66 43.99
N SER A 477 14.36 -19.01 44.21
CA SER A 477 13.29 -19.06 43.21
C SER A 477 12.67 -17.66 43.02
N SER A 478 12.70 -17.14 41.79
CA SER A 478 11.85 -16.02 41.39
C SER A 478 10.40 -16.41 41.67
N GLY A 479 9.64 -15.52 42.36
CA GLY A 479 8.30 -15.83 42.78
C GLY A 479 7.42 -16.39 41.66
N PRO A 480 6.52 -17.35 41.96
CA PRO A 480 5.79 -18.14 40.95
C PRO A 480 4.94 -17.33 39.96
N ARG A 481 4.67 -16.05 40.29
CA ARG A 481 3.91 -15.10 39.44
C ARG A 481 4.74 -14.58 38.27
N VAL A 482 6.03 -14.24 38.47
CA VAL A 482 6.92 -13.71 37.40
C VAL A 482 7.27 -14.80 36.38
N GLY A 483 7.52 -16.02 36.85
CA GLY A 483 7.76 -17.17 36.01
C GLY A 483 6.56 -17.47 35.09
N ARG A 484 5.31 -17.41 35.61
CA ARG A 484 4.09 -17.60 34.83
C ARG A 484 3.88 -16.47 33.79
N LEU A 485 4.14 -15.21 34.16
CA LEU A 485 4.02 -14.08 33.22
C LEU A 485 4.97 -14.26 32.02
N ARG A 486 6.24 -14.59 32.25
CA ARG A 486 7.21 -14.84 31.18
C ARG A 486 6.81 -15.99 30.28
N GLN A 487 6.32 -17.09 30.87
CA GLN A 487 5.81 -18.23 30.09
C GLN A 487 4.62 -17.83 29.23
N GLY A 488 3.67 -17.04 29.77
CA GLY A 488 2.53 -16.49 29.03
C GLY A 488 2.97 -15.59 27.89
N LEU A 489 3.97 -14.73 28.11
CA LEU A 489 4.50 -13.86 27.05
C LEU A 489 5.15 -14.64 25.90
N VAL A 490 5.91 -15.72 26.21
CA VAL A 490 6.48 -16.58 25.17
C VAL A 490 5.40 -17.33 24.42
N ALA A 491 4.38 -17.85 25.10
CA ALA A 491 3.27 -18.53 24.45
C ALA A 491 2.50 -17.56 23.53
N LEU A 492 2.26 -16.31 23.98
CA LEU A 492 1.63 -15.26 23.16
C LEU A 492 2.49 -14.86 21.97
N GLN A 493 3.82 -14.74 22.16
CA GLN A 493 4.77 -14.46 21.11
C GLN A 493 4.76 -15.56 20.04
N LEU A 494 4.78 -16.83 20.46
CA LEU A 494 4.64 -17.98 19.56
C LEU A 494 3.29 -17.94 18.81
N ALA A 495 2.19 -17.62 19.51
CA ALA A 495 0.89 -17.49 18.88
C ALA A 495 0.87 -16.43 17.77
N PHE A 496 1.40 -15.24 18.03
CA PHE A 496 1.51 -14.20 16.99
C PHE A 496 2.42 -14.62 15.84
N SER A 497 3.50 -15.35 16.13
CA SER A 497 4.39 -15.88 15.09
C SER A 497 3.68 -16.92 14.22
N VAL A 498 2.84 -17.81 14.79
CA VAL A 498 1.98 -18.73 14.01
C VAL A 498 1.07 -17.94 13.08
N VAL A 499 0.39 -16.92 13.60
CA VAL A 499 -0.55 -16.09 12.81
C VAL A 499 0.17 -15.45 11.62
N LEU A 500 1.35 -14.85 11.84
CA LEU A 500 2.14 -14.23 10.76
C LEU A 500 2.66 -15.26 9.74
N LEU A 501 3.14 -16.43 10.23
CA LEU A 501 3.62 -17.48 9.33
C LEU A 501 2.50 -18.09 8.49
N VAL A 502 1.32 -18.33 9.09
CA VAL A 502 0.15 -18.82 8.34
C VAL A 502 -0.24 -17.80 7.28
N GLY A 503 -0.29 -16.49 7.64
CA GLY A 503 -0.54 -15.43 6.68
C GLY A 503 0.47 -15.43 5.52
N ALA A 504 1.76 -15.53 5.82
CA ALA A 504 2.83 -15.61 4.82
C ALA A 504 2.70 -16.88 3.95
N GLY A 505 2.47 -18.04 4.57
CA GLY A 505 2.31 -19.31 3.84
C GLY A 505 1.12 -19.31 2.89
N LEU A 506 -0.03 -18.77 3.32
CA LEU A 506 -1.21 -18.60 2.47
C LEU A 506 -0.93 -17.67 1.30
N MET A 507 -0.22 -16.54 1.54
CA MET A 507 0.17 -15.59 0.48
C MET A 507 1.15 -16.22 -0.51
N VAL A 508 2.15 -16.97 -0.04
CA VAL A 508 3.09 -17.69 -0.91
C VAL A 508 2.34 -18.71 -1.78
N ARG A 509 1.46 -19.51 -1.18
CA ARG A 509 0.68 -20.50 -1.92
C ARG A 509 -0.26 -19.86 -2.93
N SER A 510 -0.91 -18.76 -2.55
CA SER A 510 -1.73 -17.94 -3.45
C SER A 510 -0.90 -17.41 -4.62
N GLN A 511 0.32 -16.92 -4.37
CA GLN A 511 1.24 -16.44 -5.40
C GLN A 511 1.65 -17.56 -6.37
N VAL A 512 1.97 -18.76 -5.85
CA VAL A 512 2.30 -19.93 -6.67
C VAL A 512 1.11 -20.34 -7.54
N ASN A 513 -0.10 -20.39 -6.97
CA ASN A 513 -1.30 -20.71 -7.73
C ASN A 513 -1.56 -19.67 -8.81
N LEU A 514 -1.40 -18.38 -8.49
CA LEU A 514 -1.58 -17.28 -9.45
C LEU A 514 -0.58 -17.38 -10.62
N GLY A 515 0.66 -17.79 -10.34
CA GLY A 515 1.68 -18.01 -11.37
C GLY A 515 1.43 -19.24 -12.25
N ARG A 516 0.54 -20.14 -11.84
CA ARG A 516 0.16 -21.36 -12.61
C ARG A 516 -1.14 -21.17 -13.42
N VAL A 517 -1.79 -20.00 -13.28
CA VAL A 517 -3.00 -19.73 -14.05
C VAL A 517 -2.65 -19.67 -15.52
N ASP A 518 -3.33 -20.47 -16.32
CA ASP A 518 -3.26 -20.34 -17.77
C ASP A 518 -3.97 -19.04 -18.18
N LEU A 519 -3.21 -18.13 -18.79
CA LEU A 519 -3.73 -16.84 -19.27
C LEU A 519 -4.42 -16.96 -20.62
N GLY A 520 -4.33 -18.12 -21.28
CA GLY A 520 -4.85 -18.37 -22.63
C GLY A 520 -3.95 -17.82 -23.74
N PHE A 521 -2.74 -17.34 -23.39
CA PHE A 521 -1.73 -16.89 -24.36
C PHE A 521 -0.31 -17.14 -23.86
N ARG A 522 0.67 -17.13 -24.76
CA ARG A 522 2.09 -17.32 -24.44
C ARG A 522 2.84 -15.99 -24.52
N ALA A 523 3.40 -15.57 -23.38
CA ALA A 523 4.17 -14.33 -23.26
C ALA A 523 5.67 -14.50 -23.53
N GLU A 524 6.17 -15.75 -23.45
CA GLU A 524 7.60 -16.07 -23.59
C GLU A 524 8.08 -15.80 -25.02
N ASP A 525 9.34 -15.39 -25.13
CA ASP A 525 9.99 -15.09 -26.42
C ASP A 525 9.25 -14.07 -27.31
N THR A 526 8.39 -13.26 -26.68
CA THR A 526 7.54 -12.29 -27.36
C THR A 526 7.84 -10.88 -26.88
N MET A 527 8.10 -9.98 -27.82
CA MET A 527 8.30 -8.55 -27.59
C MET A 527 7.11 -7.78 -28.13
N SER A 528 6.76 -6.69 -27.48
CA SER A 528 5.78 -5.72 -28.00
C SER A 528 6.36 -4.32 -28.09
N PHE A 529 5.80 -3.53 -28.99
CA PHE A 529 5.97 -2.08 -29.05
C PHE A 529 4.71 -1.42 -29.60
N ARG A 530 4.42 -0.21 -29.12
CA ARG A 530 3.25 0.54 -29.60
C ARG A 530 3.66 1.53 -30.69
N LEU A 531 2.86 1.57 -31.72
CA LEU A 531 2.98 2.50 -32.83
C LEU A 531 1.68 3.27 -33.00
N ALA A 532 1.75 4.58 -33.25
CA ALA A 532 0.60 5.42 -33.49
C ALA A 532 0.84 6.32 -34.71
N LEU A 533 0.00 6.16 -35.69
CA LEU A 533 0.04 6.92 -36.92
C LEU A 533 -0.56 8.31 -36.72
N PRO A 534 0.14 9.40 -37.07
CA PRO A 534 -0.41 10.75 -36.98
C PRO A 534 -1.59 10.90 -37.93
N GLN A 535 -2.78 11.27 -37.43
CA GLN A 535 -3.98 11.45 -38.24
C GLN A 535 -3.79 12.41 -39.44
N PRO A 536 -3.06 13.54 -39.31
CA PRO A 536 -2.88 14.45 -40.44
C PRO A 536 -2.12 13.82 -41.61
N ARG A 537 -1.23 12.83 -41.34
CA ARG A 537 -0.45 12.13 -42.37
C ARG A 537 -1.18 10.88 -42.89
N TYR A 538 -1.98 10.24 -42.04
CA TYR A 538 -2.74 9.03 -42.34
C TYR A 538 -4.24 9.25 -42.08
N PRO A 539 -4.89 10.21 -42.77
CA PRO A 539 -6.28 10.60 -42.48
C PRO A 539 -7.27 9.49 -42.85
N GLU A 540 -6.97 8.73 -43.89
CA GLU A 540 -7.88 7.72 -44.40
C GLU A 540 -7.70 6.34 -43.76
N PRO A 541 -8.78 5.62 -43.45
CA PRO A 541 -8.74 4.25 -42.98
C PRO A 541 -7.90 3.32 -43.85
N ARG A 542 -8.04 3.42 -45.16
CA ARG A 542 -7.29 2.60 -46.13
C ARG A 542 -5.76 2.81 -46.04
N GLN A 543 -5.31 4.04 -45.82
CA GLN A 543 -3.88 4.35 -45.63
C GLN A 543 -3.32 3.69 -44.40
N ARG A 544 -4.07 3.68 -43.30
CA ARG A 544 -3.67 3.02 -42.04
C ARG A 544 -3.60 1.51 -42.21
N ALA A 545 -4.63 0.90 -42.89
CA ALA A 545 -4.62 -0.52 -43.17
C ALA A 545 -3.41 -0.91 -44.02
N ALA A 546 -3.13 -0.15 -45.12
CA ALA A 546 -1.99 -0.39 -45.97
C ALA A 546 -0.64 -0.25 -45.26
N PHE A 547 -0.48 0.77 -44.40
CA PHE A 547 0.75 0.95 -43.61
C PHE A 547 1.01 -0.26 -42.72
N PHE A 548 0.02 -0.68 -41.89
CA PHE A 548 0.19 -1.83 -41.02
C PHE A 548 0.38 -3.13 -41.77
N ALA A 549 -0.25 -3.33 -42.91
CA ALA A 549 0.00 -4.49 -43.79
C ALA A 549 1.47 -4.52 -44.26
N SER A 550 1.99 -3.41 -44.81
CA SER A 550 3.38 -3.29 -45.25
C SER A 550 4.36 -3.48 -44.07
N LEU A 551 4.06 -2.91 -42.90
CA LEU A 551 4.86 -3.10 -41.70
C LEU A 551 4.93 -4.58 -41.26
N MET A 552 3.80 -5.29 -41.31
CA MET A 552 3.77 -6.73 -40.96
C MET A 552 4.59 -7.55 -41.95
N ASP A 553 4.53 -7.23 -43.24
CA ASP A 553 5.27 -7.97 -44.29
C ASP A 553 6.78 -7.72 -44.18
N GLU A 554 7.22 -6.47 -44.00
CA GLU A 554 8.64 -6.16 -43.78
C GLU A 554 9.20 -6.77 -42.49
N LEU A 555 8.45 -6.69 -41.38
CA LEU A 555 8.87 -7.30 -40.14
C LEU A 555 8.93 -8.83 -40.21
N ARG A 556 7.98 -9.46 -40.94
CA ARG A 556 7.97 -10.93 -41.15
C ARG A 556 9.18 -11.39 -41.92
N SER A 557 9.67 -10.57 -42.83
CA SER A 557 10.87 -10.85 -43.63
C SER A 557 12.17 -10.51 -42.95
N ALA A 558 12.12 -9.81 -41.79
CA ALA A 558 13.31 -9.32 -41.07
C ALA A 558 14.02 -10.44 -40.31
N PRO A 559 15.37 -10.38 -40.22
CA PRO A 559 16.16 -11.39 -39.51
C PRO A 559 15.79 -11.46 -38.01
N GLY A 560 15.68 -12.68 -37.48
CA GLY A 560 15.39 -12.93 -36.09
C GLY A 560 13.92 -12.86 -35.69
N VAL A 561 13.02 -12.50 -36.61
CA VAL A 561 11.58 -12.48 -36.43
C VAL A 561 10.98 -13.83 -36.85
N GLY A 562 10.34 -14.51 -35.92
CA GLY A 562 9.65 -15.76 -36.18
C GLY A 562 8.20 -15.53 -36.66
N ARG A 563 7.46 -14.73 -35.88
CA ARG A 563 6.08 -14.35 -36.20
C ARG A 563 5.84 -12.90 -35.76
N VAL A 564 4.95 -12.23 -36.47
CA VAL A 564 4.57 -10.85 -36.16
C VAL A 564 3.11 -10.62 -36.45
N SER A 565 2.48 -9.82 -35.59
CA SER A 565 1.10 -9.35 -35.73
C SER A 565 0.93 -8.03 -34.98
N ALA A 566 -0.23 -7.39 -35.15
CA ALA A 566 -0.57 -6.22 -34.37
C ALA A 566 -1.96 -6.36 -33.73
N VAL A 567 -2.17 -5.69 -32.63
CA VAL A 567 -3.41 -5.69 -31.86
C VAL A 567 -3.71 -4.29 -31.35
N SER A 568 -4.97 -3.94 -31.22
CA SER A 568 -5.39 -2.66 -30.65
C SER A 568 -4.89 -2.48 -29.23
N GLU A 569 -4.94 -3.55 -28.43
CA GLU A 569 -4.52 -3.59 -27.04
C GLU A 569 -4.12 -5.00 -26.63
N LEU A 570 -2.97 -5.13 -25.98
CA LEU A 570 -2.50 -6.43 -25.49
C LEU A 570 -3.30 -6.90 -24.28
N PRO A 571 -3.45 -8.22 -24.10
CA PRO A 571 -3.90 -8.75 -22.83
C PRO A 571 -3.03 -8.21 -21.68
N LEU A 572 -3.66 -7.91 -20.55
CA LEU A 572 -3.05 -7.34 -19.33
C LEU A 572 -2.66 -5.85 -19.43
N GLU A 573 -2.81 -5.19 -20.57
CA GLU A 573 -2.83 -3.73 -20.64
C GLU A 573 -4.19 -3.22 -20.10
N ARG A 574 -4.17 -2.05 -19.46
CA ARG A 574 -5.41 -1.43 -18.97
C ARG A 574 -6.07 -0.70 -20.14
N GLY A 575 -7.31 -1.03 -20.39
CA GLY A 575 -8.11 -0.44 -21.46
C GLY A 575 -9.04 -1.46 -22.10
N GLY A 576 -9.37 -1.24 -23.36
CA GLY A 576 -10.23 -2.09 -24.13
C GLY A 576 -11.64 -1.50 -24.28
N TRP A 577 -12.13 -1.60 -25.49
CA TRP A 577 -13.47 -1.12 -25.82
C TRP A 577 -14.47 -2.25 -25.60
N TRP A 578 -15.53 -1.92 -24.88
CA TRP A 578 -16.63 -2.85 -24.66
C TRP A 578 -17.77 -2.48 -25.58
N ARG A 579 -18.22 -3.44 -26.39
CA ARG A 579 -19.27 -3.23 -27.37
C ARG A 579 -20.42 -4.22 -27.15
N ALA A 580 -21.63 -3.75 -27.35
CA ALA A 580 -22.80 -4.60 -27.36
C ALA A 580 -22.79 -5.51 -28.61
N ILE A 581 -23.23 -6.75 -28.44
CA ILE A 581 -23.27 -7.74 -29.50
C ILE A 581 -24.72 -8.09 -29.79
N GLY A 582 -25.15 -7.80 -31.03
CA GLY A 582 -26.44 -8.25 -31.58
C GLY A 582 -26.28 -9.56 -32.35
N VAL A 583 -27.25 -10.46 -32.24
CA VAL A 583 -27.27 -11.72 -32.98
C VAL A 583 -28.39 -11.70 -34.00
N GLU A 584 -28.19 -12.27 -35.14
CA GLU A 584 -29.23 -12.38 -36.19
C GLU A 584 -30.49 -13.06 -35.62
N GLY A 585 -31.64 -12.38 -35.79
CA GLY A 585 -32.94 -12.81 -35.24
C GLY A 585 -33.27 -12.24 -33.84
N THR A 586 -32.37 -11.43 -33.21
CA THR A 586 -32.62 -10.74 -31.95
C THR A 586 -32.69 -9.21 -32.10
N ASP A 587 -32.96 -8.72 -33.29
CA ASP A 587 -32.91 -7.30 -33.66
C ASP A 587 -33.84 -6.38 -32.85
N THR A 588 -34.82 -6.95 -32.15
CA THR A 588 -35.78 -6.26 -31.30
C THR A 588 -35.42 -6.25 -29.80
N ALA A 589 -34.29 -6.89 -29.45
CA ALA A 589 -33.88 -6.95 -28.05
C ALA A 589 -33.45 -5.56 -27.56
N PRO A 590 -33.91 -5.09 -26.39
CA PRO A 590 -33.45 -3.85 -25.83
C PRO A 590 -31.94 -3.94 -25.51
N LEU A 591 -31.21 -2.82 -25.65
CA LEU A 591 -29.77 -2.69 -25.40
C LEU A 591 -29.32 -3.42 -24.12
N ALA A 592 -30.07 -3.24 -23.07
CA ALA A 592 -29.78 -3.85 -21.77
C ALA A 592 -29.84 -5.39 -21.71
N ALA A 593 -30.40 -6.03 -22.69
CA ALA A 593 -30.47 -7.50 -22.81
C ALA A 593 -29.32 -8.08 -23.65
N LEU A 594 -28.63 -7.23 -24.43
CA LEU A 594 -27.53 -7.67 -25.26
C LEU A 594 -26.27 -7.95 -24.45
N PRO A 595 -25.51 -9.01 -24.77
CA PRO A 595 -24.20 -9.24 -24.18
C PRO A 595 -23.24 -8.14 -24.63
N VAL A 596 -22.33 -7.72 -23.72
CA VAL A 596 -21.25 -6.78 -24.06
C VAL A 596 -19.94 -7.54 -24.02
N ALA A 597 -19.25 -7.53 -25.14
CA ALA A 597 -17.97 -8.21 -25.31
C ALA A 597 -16.82 -7.19 -25.39
N LEU A 598 -15.64 -7.62 -24.98
CA LEU A 598 -14.40 -6.90 -25.23
C LEU A 598 -14.15 -6.91 -26.75
N HIS A 599 -14.06 -5.73 -27.35
CA HIS A 599 -13.79 -5.54 -28.76
C HIS A 599 -12.28 -5.37 -28.98
N VAL A 600 -11.69 -6.29 -29.74
CA VAL A 600 -10.23 -6.32 -29.99
C VAL A 600 -9.98 -6.33 -31.50
N VAL A 601 -9.24 -5.34 -31.98
CA VAL A 601 -8.84 -5.26 -33.39
C VAL A 601 -7.48 -5.92 -33.54
N VAL A 602 -7.36 -6.84 -34.52
CA VAL A 602 -6.14 -7.62 -34.73
C VAL A 602 -5.75 -7.70 -36.24
N THR A 603 -4.47 -7.89 -36.48
CA THR A 603 -4.00 -8.27 -37.82
C THR A 603 -3.95 -9.80 -37.99
N PRO A 604 -4.00 -10.34 -39.21
CA PRO A 604 -3.86 -11.77 -39.45
C PRO A 604 -2.62 -12.36 -38.78
N GLY A 605 -2.75 -13.58 -38.22
CA GLY A 605 -1.66 -14.26 -37.53
C GLY A 605 -1.53 -13.90 -36.04
N TYR A 606 -2.41 -13.08 -35.50
CA TYR A 606 -2.37 -12.66 -34.08
C TYR A 606 -2.44 -13.86 -33.11
N PHE A 607 -3.40 -14.74 -33.30
CA PHE A 607 -3.59 -15.91 -32.47
C PHE A 607 -2.37 -16.83 -32.46
N GLN A 608 -1.78 -17.03 -33.63
CA GLN A 608 -0.55 -17.83 -33.75
C GLN A 608 0.66 -17.14 -33.11
N THR A 609 0.76 -15.81 -33.22
CA THR A 609 1.89 -15.06 -32.64
C THR A 609 1.87 -15.14 -31.11
N LEU A 610 0.72 -15.01 -30.49
CA LEU A 610 0.56 -15.15 -29.03
C LEU A 610 0.30 -16.61 -28.60
N GLY A 611 0.18 -17.55 -29.51
CA GLY A 611 -0.08 -18.95 -29.19
C GLY A 611 -1.46 -19.19 -28.58
N ILE A 612 -2.45 -18.40 -28.96
CA ILE A 612 -3.87 -18.57 -28.58
C ILE A 612 -4.45 -19.69 -29.45
N PRO A 613 -4.97 -20.80 -28.86
CA PRO A 613 -5.51 -21.90 -29.61
C PRO A 613 -6.76 -21.52 -30.41
N LEU A 614 -6.79 -21.87 -31.70
CA LEU A 614 -7.99 -21.85 -32.53
C LEU A 614 -8.74 -23.18 -32.34
N GLU A 615 -9.98 -23.10 -31.90
CA GLU A 615 -10.81 -24.27 -31.54
C GLU A 615 -11.73 -24.71 -32.64
N GLY A 616 -12.10 -23.77 -33.51
CA GLY A 616 -12.96 -24.06 -34.67
C GLY A 616 -12.79 -23.00 -35.77
N GLY A 617 -13.08 -23.37 -36.98
CA GLY A 617 -13.01 -22.47 -38.12
C GLY A 617 -11.57 -22.15 -38.61
N ARG A 618 -11.33 -20.88 -38.98
CA ARG A 618 -10.04 -20.40 -39.48
C ARG A 618 -9.63 -19.06 -38.83
N ASP A 619 -8.34 -18.73 -38.91
CA ASP A 619 -7.80 -17.39 -38.61
C ASP A 619 -8.22 -16.38 -39.69
N PHE A 620 -8.06 -15.10 -39.43
CA PHE A 620 -8.23 -14.03 -40.42
C PHE A 620 -7.19 -14.18 -41.53
N ASP A 621 -7.64 -13.86 -42.75
CA ASP A 621 -6.76 -13.76 -43.92
C ASP A 621 -6.85 -12.33 -44.54
N ALA A 622 -6.06 -12.08 -45.58
CA ALA A 622 -6.00 -10.76 -46.20
C ALA A 622 -7.30 -10.34 -46.93
N SER A 623 -8.23 -11.28 -47.15
CA SER A 623 -9.53 -10.98 -47.76
C SER A 623 -10.61 -10.55 -46.75
N ASP A 624 -10.38 -10.78 -45.47
CA ASP A 624 -11.32 -10.40 -44.41
C ASP A 624 -11.19 -8.88 -44.14
N GLY A 625 -12.18 -8.12 -44.55
CA GLY A 625 -12.19 -6.67 -44.47
C GLY A 625 -13.59 -6.10 -44.76
N LEU A 626 -13.64 -4.89 -45.32
CA LEU A 626 -14.89 -4.19 -45.60
C LEU A 626 -15.79 -4.97 -46.60
N ASP A 627 -15.19 -5.63 -47.57
CA ASP A 627 -15.94 -6.38 -48.59
C ASP A 627 -16.38 -7.76 -48.10
N ARG A 628 -15.70 -8.29 -47.09
CA ARG A 628 -16.01 -9.58 -46.45
C ARG A 628 -15.96 -9.42 -44.91
N PRO A 629 -17.03 -8.88 -44.32
CA PRO A 629 -17.09 -8.65 -42.89
C PRO A 629 -17.00 -9.97 -42.11
N ALA A 630 -15.90 -10.15 -41.35
CA ALA A 630 -15.61 -11.34 -40.58
C ALA A 630 -15.35 -10.98 -39.11
N VAL A 631 -15.63 -11.94 -38.22
CA VAL A 631 -15.26 -11.88 -36.81
C VAL A 631 -14.76 -13.24 -36.32
N ILE A 632 -13.91 -13.22 -35.33
CA ILE A 632 -13.56 -14.37 -34.50
C ILE A 632 -14.05 -14.12 -33.11
N VAL A 633 -14.60 -15.13 -32.45
CA VAL A 633 -15.19 -15.02 -31.12
C VAL A 633 -14.45 -15.89 -30.13
N SER A 634 -14.42 -15.47 -28.85
CA SER A 634 -13.94 -16.33 -27.78
C SER A 634 -14.92 -17.48 -27.54
N ARG A 635 -14.42 -18.59 -26.98
CA ARG A 635 -15.24 -19.76 -26.63
C ARG A 635 -16.43 -19.36 -25.76
N SER A 636 -16.20 -18.61 -24.70
CA SER A 636 -17.25 -18.16 -23.78
C SER A 636 -18.28 -17.26 -24.44
N LEU A 637 -17.92 -16.47 -25.45
CA LEU A 637 -18.89 -15.68 -26.23
C LEU A 637 -19.71 -16.61 -27.14
N ALA A 638 -19.06 -17.56 -27.82
CA ALA A 638 -19.74 -18.55 -28.67
C ALA A 638 -20.77 -19.38 -27.90
N GLU A 639 -20.37 -19.92 -26.75
CA GLU A 639 -21.26 -20.69 -25.86
C GLU A 639 -22.44 -19.87 -25.33
N ARG A 640 -22.23 -18.59 -25.07
CA ARG A 640 -23.28 -17.67 -24.59
C ARG A 640 -24.30 -17.33 -25.67
N LEU A 641 -23.83 -17.12 -26.92
CA LEU A 641 -24.71 -16.73 -28.02
C LEU A 641 -25.39 -17.93 -28.67
N TRP A 642 -24.72 -19.06 -28.80
CA TRP A 642 -25.19 -20.25 -29.48
C TRP A 642 -24.90 -21.54 -28.70
N PRO A 643 -25.55 -21.72 -27.55
CA PRO A 643 -25.27 -22.87 -26.66
C PRO A 643 -25.52 -24.20 -27.38
N GLY A 644 -24.50 -25.06 -27.43
CA GLY A 644 -24.58 -26.39 -28.05
C GLY A 644 -24.68 -26.39 -29.59
N GLN A 645 -24.43 -25.27 -30.24
CA GLN A 645 -24.51 -25.15 -31.72
C GLN A 645 -23.15 -24.69 -32.27
N ASP A 646 -22.88 -25.03 -33.57
CA ASP A 646 -21.70 -24.51 -34.24
C ASP A 646 -21.83 -23.01 -34.49
N PRO A 647 -20.93 -22.17 -33.93
CA PRO A 647 -20.95 -20.73 -34.16
C PRO A 647 -20.35 -20.31 -35.51
N VAL A 648 -19.54 -21.16 -36.18
CA VAL A 648 -18.90 -20.81 -37.45
C VAL A 648 -19.94 -20.68 -38.56
N GLY A 649 -19.86 -19.61 -39.31
CA GLY A 649 -20.83 -19.24 -40.37
C GLY A 649 -22.04 -18.46 -39.86
N ARG A 650 -22.28 -18.35 -38.55
CA ARG A 650 -23.34 -17.50 -37.99
C ARG A 650 -22.96 -16.03 -38.05
N ARG A 651 -23.95 -15.15 -37.98
CA ARG A 651 -23.76 -13.71 -38.11
C ARG A 651 -24.08 -12.96 -36.81
N LEU A 652 -23.28 -11.95 -36.52
CA LEU A 652 -23.49 -11.02 -35.43
C LEU A 652 -23.19 -9.57 -35.85
N LYS A 653 -23.72 -8.61 -35.13
CA LYS A 653 -23.37 -7.19 -35.21
C LYS A 653 -22.60 -6.78 -33.98
N VAL A 654 -21.51 -6.07 -34.16
CA VAL A 654 -20.81 -5.36 -33.12
C VAL A 654 -21.37 -3.95 -33.06
N ASP A 655 -21.85 -3.52 -31.92
CA ASP A 655 -22.50 -2.21 -31.74
C ASP A 655 -23.76 -2.02 -32.61
N PRO A 656 -24.81 -2.84 -32.39
CA PRO A 656 -25.99 -2.91 -33.26
C PRO A 656 -26.83 -1.61 -33.30
N PHE A 657 -26.49 -0.58 -32.52
CA PHE A 657 -27.19 0.71 -32.49
C PHE A 657 -26.79 1.62 -33.62
N HIS A 658 -25.68 1.41 -34.26
CA HIS A 658 -25.30 2.13 -35.45
C HIS A 658 -25.98 1.46 -36.67
N ALA A 659 -26.93 2.13 -37.24
CA ALA A 659 -27.73 1.60 -38.38
C ALA A 659 -26.87 1.15 -39.55
N THR A 660 -25.67 1.75 -39.70
CA THR A 660 -24.70 1.46 -40.74
C THR A 660 -23.81 0.25 -40.49
N GLU A 661 -23.87 -0.32 -39.27
CA GLU A 661 -23.02 -1.46 -38.90
C GLU A 661 -23.44 -2.73 -39.66
N PRO A 662 -22.52 -3.36 -40.41
CA PRO A 662 -22.84 -4.55 -41.18
C PRO A 662 -22.92 -5.81 -40.32
N TRP A 663 -23.66 -6.81 -40.79
CA TRP A 663 -23.59 -8.16 -40.26
C TRP A 663 -22.25 -8.76 -40.57
N ARG A 664 -21.61 -9.36 -39.60
CA ARG A 664 -20.30 -9.97 -39.69
C ARG A 664 -20.42 -11.48 -39.49
N SER A 665 -19.77 -12.26 -40.34
CA SER A 665 -19.78 -13.72 -40.23
C SER A 665 -18.71 -14.21 -39.27
N VAL A 666 -19.07 -15.11 -38.37
CA VAL A 666 -18.10 -15.80 -37.50
C VAL A 666 -17.29 -16.76 -38.33
N VAL A 667 -15.98 -16.51 -38.48
CA VAL A 667 -15.08 -17.36 -39.28
C VAL A 667 -14.24 -18.29 -38.42
N GLY A 668 -14.14 -18.02 -37.10
CA GLY A 668 -13.39 -18.87 -36.16
C GLY A 668 -13.80 -18.66 -34.72
N VAL A 669 -13.43 -19.64 -33.91
CA VAL A 669 -13.57 -19.63 -32.44
C VAL A 669 -12.20 -19.87 -31.84
N VAL A 670 -11.83 -19.05 -30.86
CA VAL A 670 -10.56 -19.16 -30.12
C VAL A 670 -10.77 -19.40 -28.64
N SER A 671 -9.77 -19.96 -27.98
CA SER A 671 -9.75 -20.13 -26.53
C SER A 671 -9.89 -18.78 -25.82
N ASP A 672 -10.46 -18.82 -24.61
CA ASP A 672 -10.61 -17.63 -23.79
C ASP A 672 -9.27 -17.08 -23.29
N VAL A 673 -9.10 -15.76 -23.36
CA VAL A 673 -7.91 -15.04 -22.89
C VAL A 673 -8.25 -14.21 -21.65
N ARG A 674 -7.47 -14.36 -20.58
CA ARG A 674 -7.62 -13.57 -19.34
C ARG A 674 -7.02 -12.18 -19.49
N ALA A 675 -7.64 -11.36 -20.33
CA ALA A 675 -7.15 -10.03 -20.69
C ALA A 675 -7.05 -9.05 -19.49
N GLN A 676 -7.88 -9.24 -18.45
CA GLN A 676 -7.90 -8.38 -17.25
C GLN A 676 -7.00 -8.88 -16.12
N GLY A 677 -6.25 -9.93 -16.34
CA GLY A 677 -5.32 -10.49 -15.37
C GLY A 677 -5.74 -11.87 -14.85
N PRO A 678 -4.81 -12.55 -14.18
CA PRO A 678 -4.99 -13.96 -13.80
C PRO A 678 -6.09 -14.18 -12.76
N ARG A 679 -6.51 -13.15 -12.02
CA ARG A 679 -7.57 -13.23 -11.01
C ARG A 679 -8.97 -13.02 -11.56
N ALA A 680 -9.07 -12.25 -12.64
CA ALA A 680 -10.35 -11.99 -13.28
C ALA A 680 -10.77 -13.18 -14.15
N PRO A 681 -12.06 -13.45 -14.29
CA PRO A 681 -12.54 -14.37 -15.31
C PRO A 681 -12.13 -13.84 -16.69
N ALA A 682 -11.96 -14.73 -17.65
CA ALA A 682 -11.74 -14.31 -19.03
C ALA A 682 -12.98 -13.55 -19.53
N PRO A 683 -12.83 -12.34 -20.09
CA PRO A 683 -13.95 -11.61 -20.66
C PRO A 683 -14.43 -12.32 -21.94
N ILE A 684 -15.74 -12.27 -22.18
CA ILE A 684 -16.25 -12.62 -23.50
C ILE A 684 -15.68 -11.61 -24.51
N THR A 685 -15.09 -12.09 -25.59
CA THR A 685 -14.30 -11.26 -26.51
C THR A 685 -14.72 -11.47 -27.96
N VAL A 686 -14.82 -10.38 -28.72
CA VAL A 686 -14.97 -10.38 -30.16
C VAL A 686 -13.73 -9.78 -30.81
N TYR A 687 -13.14 -10.50 -31.73
CA TYR A 687 -11.97 -10.05 -32.49
C TYR A 687 -12.42 -9.62 -33.89
N VAL A 688 -11.86 -8.49 -34.35
CA VAL A 688 -12.20 -7.86 -35.63
C VAL A 688 -10.90 -7.65 -36.42
N PRO A 689 -10.87 -7.92 -37.74
CA PRO A 689 -9.66 -7.68 -38.51
C PRO A 689 -9.40 -6.17 -38.68
N HIS A 690 -8.14 -5.76 -38.55
CA HIS A 690 -7.70 -4.35 -38.72
C HIS A 690 -8.06 -3.80 -40.12
N ALA A 691 -8.14 -4.63 -41.12
CA ALA A 691 -8.59 -4.22 -42.45
C ALA A 691 -10.06 -3.74 -42.47
N PHE A 692 -10.88 -4.22 -41.53
CA PHE A 692 -12.26 -3.76 -41.35
C PHE A 692 -12.35 -2.49 -40.48
N ASP A 693 -11.60 -2.44 -39.37
CA ASP A 693 -11.56 -1.30 -38.45
C ASP A 693 -10.11 -0.77 -38.31
N PRO A 694 -9.64 0.04 -39.30
CA PRO A 694 -8.24 0.48 -39.33
C PRO A 694 -7.93 1.56 -38.31
N LEU A 695 -7.47 1.13 -37.14
CA LEU A 695 -7.04 2.01 -36.07
C LEU A 695 -5.70 2.68 -36.38
N ALA A 696 -5.55 3.94 -35.95
CA ALA A 696 -4.30 4.68 -36.06
C ALA A 696 -3.23 4.19 -35.09
N GLY A 697 -3.64 3.63 -33.96
CA GLY A 697 -2.73 3.15 -32.90
C GLY A 697 -2.87 1.65 -32.70
N MET A 698 -1.76 0.91 -32.85
CA MET A 698 -1.70 -0.53 -32.64
C MET A 698 -0.44 -0.91 -31.86
N THR A 699 -0.56 -1.96 -31.06
CA THR A 699 0.58 -2.62 -30.43
C THR A 699 1.06 -3.77 -31.33
N VAL A 700 2.27 -3.65 -31.84
CA VAL A 700 2.90 -4.70 -32.65
C VAL A 700 3.51 -5.73 -31.71
N VAL A 701 3.28 -6.99 -32.00
CA VAL A 701 3.76 -8.15 -31.26
C VAL A 701 4.67 -8.98 -32.16
N MET A 702 5.89 -9.23 -31.69
CA MET A 702 6.90 -10.00 -32.43
C MET A 702 7.37 -11.17 -31.59
N ARG A 703 7.26 -12.39 -32.12
CA ARG A 703 7.89 -13.56 -31.51
C ARG A 703 9.26 -13.79 -32.13
N SER A 704 10.25 -13.97 -31.27
CA SER A 704 11.60 -14.26 -31.72
C SER A 704 11.73 -15.66 -32.33
N ALA A 705 12.52 -15.76 -33.42
CA ALA A 705 13.01 -17.02 -33.94
C ALA A 705 14.31 -17.50 -33.26
N GLY A 706 14.91 -16.65 -32.47
CA GLY A 706 16.18 -16.88 -31.74
C GLY A 706 16.35 -16.02 -30.52
N THR A 707 17.15 -14.97 -30.59
CA THR A 707 17.44 -14.09 -29.44
C THR A 707 16.53 -12.86 -29.44
N MET A 708 15.79 -12.62 -28.36
CA MET A 708 14.92 -11.44 -28.19
C MET A 708 15.67 -10.10 -28.23
N ALA A 709 16.94 -10.08 -27.83
CA ALA A 709 17.72 -8.84 -27.68
C ALA A 709 17.89 -8.07 -29.01
N THR A 710 17.79 -8.71 -30.16
CA THR A 710 17.91 -8.09 -31.49
C THR A 710 16.63 -7.44 -31.98
N LEU A 711 15.45 -7.90 -31.50
CA LEU A 711 14.15 -7.48 -31.99
C LEU A 711 13.89 -5.96 -31.88
N PRO A 712 14.27 -5.24 -30.80
CA PRO A 712 14.07 -3.79 -30.72
C PRO A 712 14.82 -3.01 -31.80
N GLY A 713 16.06 -3.44 -32.12
CA GLY A 713 16.86 -2.85 -33.21
C GLY A 713 16.25 -3.11 -34.56
N THR A 714 15.83 -4.36 -34.81
CA THR A 714 15.16 -4.77 -36.06
C THR A 714 13.84 -3.98 -36.27
N ALA A 715 13.01 -3.88 -35.24
CA ALA A 715 11.76 -3.11 -35.28
C ALA A 715 12.01 -1.63 -35.61
N ARG A 716 13.01 -1.00 -34.93
CA ARG A 716 13.36 0.40 -35.17
C ARG A 716 13.83 0.61 -36.61
N ALA A 717 14.69 -0.25 -37.14
CA ALA A 717 15.20 -0.15 -38.49
C ALA A 717 14.09 -0.28 -39.54
N VAL A 718 13.13 -1.21 -39.34
CA VAL A 718 12.00 -1.39 -40.28
C VAL A 718 11.05 -0.19 -40.22
N VAL A 719 10.64 0.24 -39.04
CA VAL A 719 9.72 1.38 -38.90
C VAL A 719 10.33 2.67 -39.42
N SER A 720 11.63 2.92 -39.17
CA SER A 720 12.33 4.11 -39.66
C SER A 720 12.49 4.13 -41.20
N ARG A 721 12.50 2.97 -41.86
CA ARG A 721 12.48 2.91 -43.32
C ARG A 721 11.11 3.26 -43.89
N LEU A 722 10.04 2.79 -43.24
CA LEU A 722 8.67 3.08 -43.67
C LEU A 722 8.27 4.53 -43.40
N ASP A 723 8.53 5.00 -42.19
CA ASP A 723 8.31 6.40 -41.81
C ASP A 723 9.25 6.80 -40.64
N PRO A 724 10.29 7.60 -40.90
CA PRO A 724 11.28 8.03 -39.89
C PRO A 724 10.69 8.96 -38.82
N SER A 725 9.47 9.48 -38.99
CA SER A 725 8.81 10.33 -38.00
C SER A 725 8.07 9.54 -36.89
N LEU A 726 7.98 8.23 -37.01
CA LEU A 726 7.25 7.38 -36.08
C LEU A 726 8.18 6.83 -34.98
N PRO A 727 8.01 7.23 -33.73
CA PRO A 727 8.77 6.64 -32.64
C PRO A 727 8.16 5.28 -32.23
N LEU A 728 9.03 4.34 -31.88
CA LEU A 728 8.61 3.15 -31.14
C LEU A 728 8.42 3.53 -29.68
N SER A 729 7.26 3.24 -29.15
CA SER A 729 6.95 3.46 -27.73
C SER A 729 6.63 2.13 -27.02
N GLN A 730 6.74 2.12 -25.70
CA GLN A 730 6.40 0.95 -24.88
C GLN A 730 7.05 -0.36 -25.37
N VAL A 731 8.35 -0.28 -25.70
CA VAL A 731 9.12 -1.43 -26.18
C VAL A 731 9.50 -2.30 -24.98
N HIS A 732 8.87 -3.46 -24.84
CA HIS A 732 9.12 -4.35 -23.69
C HIS A 732 8.74 -5.80 -24.01
N PRO A 733 9.34 -6.78 -23.31
CA PRO A 733 8.89 -8.17 -23.39
C PRO A 733 7.44 -8.29 -22.89
N VAL A 734 6.61 -9.07 -23.58
CA VAL A 734 5.21 -9.33 -23.15
C VAL A 734 5.18 -9.99 -21.76
N GLN A 735 6.21 -10.78 -21.42
CA GLN A 735 6.39 -11.35 -20.10
C GLN A 735 6.40 -10.28 -18.98
N SER A 736 6.91 -9.08 -19.26
CA SER A 736 6.92 -7.99 -18.27
C SER A 736 5.50 -7.49 -17.92
N LEU A 737 4.53 -7.62 -18.85
CA LEU A 737 3.13 -7.31 -18.55
C LEU A 737 2.53 -8.32 -17.55
N VAL A 738 2.86 -9.61 -17.72
CA VAL A 738 2.47 -10.65 -16.78
C VAL A 738 3.06 -10.37 -15.39
N GLU A 739 4.33 -10.00 -15.35
CA GLU A 739 5.00 -9.65 -14.11
C GLU A 739 4.40 -8.40 -13.45
N ARG A 740 4.10 -7.37 -14.25
CA ARG A 740 3.43 -6.14 -13.78
C ARG A 740 2.02 -6.41 -13.27
N SER A 741 1.26 -7.30 -13.90
CA SER A 741 -0.10 -7.65 -13.43
C SER A 741 -0.13 -8.33 -12.06
N GLN A 742 0.97 -8.96 -11.66
CA GLN A 742 1.10 -9.73 -10.42
C GLN A 742 1.94 -9.03 -9.33
N TRP A 743 2.58 -7.90 -9.63
CA TRP A 743 3.59 -7.34 -8.75
C TRP A 743 3.05 -6.91 -7.37
N HIS A 744 1.81 -6.41 -7.27
CA HIS A 744 1.17 -6.08 -6.00
C HIS A 744 1.15 -7.29 -5.07
N PHE A 745 0.77 -8.46 -5.61
CA PHE A 745 0.73 -9.71 -4.85
C PHE A 745 2.13 -10.17 -4.45
N ARG A 746 3.10 -10.02 -5.34
CA ARG A 746 4.51 -10.32 -5.03
C ARG A 746 5.02 -9.44 -3.88
N LEU A 747 4.75 -8.14 -3.94
CA LEU A 747 5.15 -7.21 -2.89
C LEU A 747 4.51 -7.57 -1.54
N TYR A 748 3.19 -7.78 -1.51
CA TYR A 748 2.51 -8.17 -0.28
C TYR A 748 3.04 -9.50 0.27
N THR A 749 3.23 -10.48 -0.60
CA THR A 749 3.81 -11.79 -0.22
C THR A 749 5.20 -11.63 0.36
N GLN A 750 6.08 -10.85 -0.27
CA GLN A 750 7.45 -10.59 0.22
C GLN A 750 7.44 -9.91 1.59
N LEU A 751 6.57 -8.93 1.80
CA LEU A 751 6.44 -8.25 3.10
C LEU A 751 5.93 -9.20 4.18
N PHE A 752 4.91 -10.00 3.90
CA PHE A 752 4.40 -11.01 4.84
C PHE A 752 5.47 -12.05 5.18
N VAL A 753 6.24 -12.53 4.19
CA VAL A 753 7.35 -13.46 4.41
C VAL A 753 8.45 -12.83 5.26
N ALA A 754 8.83 -11.58 4.97
CA ALA A 754 9.81 -10.85 5.78
C ALA A 754 9.35 -10.70 7.24
N PHE A 755 8.08 -10.30 7.46
CA PHE A 755 7.53 -10.20 8.82
C PHE A 755 7.48 -11.56 9.52
N ALA A 756 7.11 -12.61 8.81
CA ALA A 756 7.10 -13.96 9.36
C ALA A 756 8.49 -14.46 9.74
N LEU A 757 9.50 -14.23 8.90
CA LEU A 757 10.89 -14.60 9.21
C LEU A 757 11.41 -13.85 10.43
N ILE A 758 11.13 -12.54 10.51
CA ILE A 758 11.49 -11.73 11.69
C ILE A 758 10.77 -12.27 12.94
N ALA A 759 9.49 -12.59 12.84
CA ALA A 759 8.72 -13.12 13.95
C ALA A 759 9.26 -14.48 14.45
N VAL A 760 9.67 -15.37 13.54
CA VAL A 760 10.33 -16.65 13.89
C VAL A 760 11.64 -16.42 14.60
N LEU A 761 12.48 -15.52 14.08
CA LEU A 761 13.76 -15.17 14.71
C LEU A 761 13.55 -14.62 16.14
N LEU A 762 12.60 -13.68 16.28
CA LEU A 762 12.25 -13.12 17.57
C LEU A 762 11.68 -14.18 18.53
N ALA A 763 10.82 -15.09 18.02
CA ALA A 763 10.29 -16.19 18.82
C ALA A 763 11.39 -17.15 19.31
N ALA A 764 12.34 -17.48 18.46
CA ALA A 764 13.51 -18.28 18.82
C ALA A 764 14.36 -17.60 19.91
N LEU A 765 14.64 -16.29 19.73
CA LEU A 765 15.39 -15.49 20.72
C LEU A 765 14.65 -15.39 22.06
N GLY A 766 13.34 -15.15 22.03
CA GLY A 766 12.49 -15.07 23.23
C GLY A 766 12.48 -16.41 24.01
N LEU A 767 12.29 -17.52 23.29
CA LEU A 767 12.30 -18.85 23.88
C LEU A 767 13.67 -19.22 24.46
N ALA A 768 14.76 -18.99 23.71
CA ALA A 768 16.13 -19.23 24.17
C ALA A 768 16.46 -18.39 25.42
N GLY A 769 16.06 -17.11 25.43
CA GLY A 769 16.26 -16.22 26.58
C GLY A 769 15.54 -16.69 27.84
N VAL A 770 14.27 -17.10 27.71
CA VAL A 770 13.50 -17.63 28.86
C VAL A 770 14.07 -18.97 29.33
N MET A 771 14.49 -19.86 28.43
CA MET A 771 15.08 -21.14 28.80
C MET A 771 16.45 -20.98 29.47
N SER A 772 17.32 -20.11 28.97
CA SER A 772 18.60 -19.80 29.61
C SER A 772 18.41 -19.32 31.04
N HIS A 773 17.43 -18.43 31.26
CA HIS A 773 17.15 -17.94 32.61
C HIS A 773 16.58 -19.04 33.53
N LEU A 774 15.68 -19.90 33.03
CA LEU A 774 15.15 -21.03 33.80
C LEU A 774 16.25 -22.03 34.20
N VAL A 775 17.24 -22.21 33.33
CA VAL A 775 18.45 -23.05 33.66
C VAL A 775 19.25 -22.42 34.79
N VAL A 776 19.48 -21.10 34.72
CA VAL A 776 20.22 -20.37 35.78
C VAL A 776 19.50 -20.44 37.10
N GLU A 777 18.18 -20.20 37.12
CA GLU A 777 17.35 -20.26 38.35
C GLU A 777 17.32 -21.65 38.98
N ARG A 778 17.41 -22.72 38.20
CA ARG A 778 17.35 -24.10 38.71
C ARG A 778 18.73 -24.77 38.79
N ARG A 779 19.79 -24.01 38.64
CA ARG A 779 21.16 -24.56 38.60
C ARG A 779 21.49 -25.35 39.86
N GLN A 780 21.11 -24.89 41.05
CA GLN A 780 21.29 -25.62 42.32
C GLN A 780 20.43 -26.90 42.35
N GLU A 781 19.15 -26.84 41.98
CA GLU A 781 18.26 -28.02 41.96
C GLU A 781 18.82 -29.08 41.00
N ILE A 782 19.23 -28.67 39.77
CA ILE A 782 19.86 -29.58 38.80
C ILE A 782 21.16 -30.12 39.32
N GLY A 783 22.00 -29.27 39.97
CA GLY A 783 23.29 -29.68 40.58
C GLY A 783 23.12 -30.72 41.70
N VAL A 784 22.14 -30.51 42.60
CA VAL A 784 21.81 -31.46 43.67
C VAL A 784 21.31 -32.81 43.09
N ARG A 785 20.46 -32.78 42.07
CA ARG A 785 19.95 -34.03 41.41
C ARG A 785 21.08 -34.79 40.73
N LEU A 786 21.97 -34.09 40.03
CA LEU A 786 23.16 -34.69 39.40
C LEU A 786 24.11 -35.29 40.44
N ALA A 787 24.29 -34.60 41.61
CA ALA A 787 25.09 -35.10 42.73
C ALA A 787 24.46 -36.33 43.40
N LEU A 788 23.12 -36.45 43.36
CA LEU A 788 22.37 -37.62 43.85
C LEU A 788 22.24 -38.75 42.82
N GLY A 789 22.92 -38.68 41.67
CA GLY A 789 23.00 -39.77 40.69
C GLY A 789 22.01 -39.65 39.51
N ALA A 790 21.29 -38.53 39.34
CA ALA A 790 20.50 -38.34 38.15
C ALA A 790 21.38 -38.20 36.90
N SER A 791 20.94 -38.75 35.80
CA SER A 791 21.73 -38.67 34.54
C SER A 791 21.59 -37.27 33.88
N PRO A 792 22.60 -36.81 33.10
CA PRO A 792 22.46 -35.56 32.30
C PRO A 792 21.24 -35.57 31.36
N SER A 793 20.82 -36.76 30.92
CA SER A 793 19.63 -36.93 30.07
C SER A 793 18.34 -36.64 30.83
N ASP A 794 18.27 -36.84 32.14
CA ASP A 794 17.07 -36.55 32.93
C ASP A 794 16.91 -35.04 33.12
N ALA A 795 18.01 -34.32 33.35
CA ALA A 795 18.03 -32.87 33.41
C ALA A 795 17.63 -32.26 32.04
N PHE A 796 18.13 -32.81 30.95
CA PHE A 796 17.78 -32.39 29.59
C PHE A 796 16.26 -32.61 29.31
N ARG A 797 15.72 -33.81 29.59
CA ARG A 797 14.31 -34.14 29.42
C ARG A 797 13.40 -33.26 30.23
N LEU A 798 13.75 -32.91 31.45
CA LEU A 798 12.95 -32.04 32.31
C LEU A 798 12.76 -30.65 31.67
N ILE A 799 13.84 -30.08 31.13
CA ILE A 799 13.80 -28.76 30.48
C ILE A 799 13.06 -28.86 29.16
N LEU A 800 13.36 -29.88 28.35
CA LEU A 800 12.74 -30.10 27.04
C LEU A 800 11.21 -30.26 27.17
N ARG A 801 10.73 -31.01 28.17
CA ARG A 801 9.26 -31.15 28.42
C ARG A 801 8.59 -29.80 28.66
N ARG A 802 9.27 -28.86 29.30
CA ARG A 802 8.74 -27.53 29.55
C ARG A 802 8.74 -26.66 28.30
N VAL A 803 9.78 -26.76 27.45
CA VAL A 803 9.81 -26.16 26.11
C VAL A 803 8.63 -26.65 25.28
N LEU A 804 8.41 -27.96 25.23
CA LEU A 804 7.32 -28.58 24.45
C LEU A 804 5.92 -28.12 24.96
N ALA A 805 5.75 -28.00 26.29
CA ALA A 805 4.49 -27.50 26.86
C ALA A 805 4.21 -26.05 26.46
N LEU A 806 5.23 -25.16 26.47
CA LEU A 806 5.10 -23.77 26.03
C LEU A 806 4.85 -23.66 24.52
N LEU A 807 5.58 -24.45 23.73
CA LEU A 807 5.35 -24.58 22.30
C LEU A 807 3.91 -25.02 22.01
N GLY A 808 3.45 -26.09 22.65
CA GLY A 808 2.08 -26.59 22.49
C GLY A 808 1.01 -25.54 22.81
N ALA A 809 1.18 -24.79 23.92
CA ALA A 809 0.26 -23.73 24.27
C ALA A 809 0.28 -22.57 23.26
N GLY A 810 1.44 -22.14 22.84
CA GLY A 810 1.59 -21.06 21.86
C GLY A 810 1.06 -21.46 20.47
N LEU A 811 1.35 -22.66 20.02
CA LEU A 811 0.86 -23.21 18.76
C LEU A 811 -0.67 -23.34 18.77
N ALA A 812 -1.26 -23.84 19.86
CA ALA A 812 -2.72 -23.96 19.98
C ALA A 812 -3.43 -22.56 19.91
N MET A 813 -2.92 -21.57 20.66
CA MET A 813 -3.43 -20.20 20.58
C MET A 813 -3.22 -19.60 19.18
N GLY A 814 -2.10 -19.88 18.54
CA GLY A 814 -1.79 -19.38 17.21
C GLY A 814 -2.72 -19.96 16.14
N VAL A 815 -3.09 -21.25 16.25
CA VAL A 815 -4.08 -21.86 15.35
C VAL A 815 -5.44 -21.14 15.45
N LEU A 816 -5.90 -20.82 16.66
CA LEU A 816 -7.15 -20.07 16.85
C LEU A 816 -7.04 -18.65 16.25
N GLY A 817 -5.93 -17.94 16.48
CA GLY A 817 -5.69 -16.63 15.91
C GLY A 817 -5.58 -16.65 14.38
N SER A 818 -4.96 -17.69 13.81
CA SER A 818 -4.81 -17.85 12.36
C SER A 818 -6.15 -18.06 11.65
N ALA A 819 -7.15 -18.66 12.31
CA ALA A 819 -8.50 -18.81 11.77
C ALA A 819 -9.22 -17.44 11.58
N ILE A 820 -8.91 -16.46 12.43
CA ILE A 820 -9.42 -15.08 12.28
C ILE A 820 -8.70 -14.37 11.14
N LEU A 821 -7.37 -14.43 11.11
CA LEU A 821 -6.57 -13.79 10.07
C LEU A 821 -6.89 -14.37 8.68
N SER A 822 -7.04 -15.67 8.55
CA SER A 822 -7.32 -16.31 7.26
C SER A 822 -8.64 -15.84 6.65
N ARG A 823 -9.67 -15.57 7.48
CA ARG A 823 -10.92 -14.94 7.02
C ARG A 823 -10.68 -13.50 6.55
N ALA A 824 -9.90 -12.74 7.30
CA ALA A 824 -9.56 -11.36 6.92
C ALA A 824 -8.75 -11.29 5.62
N LEU A 825 -7.90 -12.28 5.34
CA LEU A 825 -7.12 -12.38 4.12
C LEU A 825 -7.90 -12.97 2.93
N GLY A 826 -9.09 -13.51 3.13
CA GLY A 826 -9.82 -14.30 2.13
C GLY A 826 -9.95 -13.62 0.76
N SER A 827 -10.20 -12.29 0.72
CA SER A 827 -10.29 -11.55 -0.54
C SER A 827 -8.94 -11.29 -1.24
N LEU A 828 -7.82 -11.47 -0.54
CA LEU A 828 -6.47 -11.39 -1.14
C LEU A 828 -6.00 -12.75 -1.67
N LEU A 829 -6.54 -13.85 -1.17
CA LEU A 829 -6.15 -15.20 -1.56
C LEU A 829 -6.76 -15.59 -2.91
N TYR A 830 -5.99 -16.31 -3.69
CA TYR A 830 -6.41 -16.87 -4.97
C TYR A 830 -6.20 -18.39 -4.98
N GLY A 831 -7.26 -19.15 -5.23
CA GLY A 831 -7.18 -20.60 -5.34
C GLY A 831 -6.69 -21.33 -4.07
N VAL A 832 -6.78 -20.68 -2.91
CA VAL A 832 -6.38 -21.25 -1.62
C VAL A 832 -7.57 -21.14 -0.65
N PRO A 833 -8.03 -22.23 -0.08
CA PRO A 833 -9.07 -22.16 0.93
C PRO A 833 -8.53 -21.42 2.18
N PRO A 834 -9.35 -20.59 2.84
CA PRO A 834 -8.92 -19.89 4.06
C PRO A 834 -8.42 -20.82 5.18
N ARG A 835 -8.88 -22.08 5.21
CA ARG A 835 -8.44 -23.12 6.15
C ARG A 835 -7.56 -24.15 5.45
N ASP A 836 -6.38 -23.72 5.03
CA ASP A 836 -5.43 -24.60 4.38
C ASP A 836 -4.62 -25.42 5.40
N LEU A 837 -5.00 -26.68 5.58
CA LEU A 837 -4.35 -27.60 6.52
C LEU A 837 -2.88 -27.88 6.17
N ALA A 838 -2.51 -27.84 4.90
CA ALA A 838 -1.14 -28.08 4.48
C ALA A 838 -0.22 -26.93 4.92
N THR A 839 -0.63 -25.67 4.67
CA THR A 839 0.09 -24.50 5.18
C THR A 839 0.18 -24.53 6.70
N LEU A 840 -0.92 -24.83 7.38
CA LEU A 840 -0.94 -24.91 8.84
C LEU A 840 0.05 -25.97 9.36
N ALA A 841 0.07 -27.16 8.79
CA ALA A 841 0.97 -28.26 9.19
C ALA A 841 2.44 -27.87 8.99
N VAL A 842 2.80 -27.24 7.85
CA VAL A 842 4.16 -26.77 7.58
C VAL A 842 4.59 -25.71 8.59
N VAL A 843 3.73 -24.75 8.89
CA VAL A 843 4.01 -23.68 9.86
C VAL A 843 4.21 -24.24 11.25
N LEU A 844 3.33 -25.14 11.70
CA LEU A 844 3.44 -25.79 13.01
C LEU A 844 4.72 -26.61 13.12
N ALA A 845 5.04 -27.37 12.09
CA ALA A 845 6.29 -28.16 12.03
C ALA A 845 7.54 -27.24 12.07
N THR A 846 7.53 -26.15 11.29
CA THR A 846 8.65 -25.18 11.27
C THR A 846 8.88 -24.57 12.65
N LEU A 847 7.84 -24.08 13.32
CA LEU A 847 7.96 -23.50 14.66
C LEU A 847 8.28 -24.54 15.73
N ALA A 848 7.78 -25.77 15.61
CA ALA A 848 8.15 -26.85 16.51
C ALA A 848 9.66 -27.18 16.39
N VAL A 849 10.19 -27.25 15.19
CA VAL A 849 11.62 -27.50 14.94
C VAL A 849 12.46 -26.33 15.46
N VAL A 850 12.16 -25.10 15.04
CA VAL A 850 12.91 -23.90 15.45
C VAL A 850 12.85 -23.73 16.97
N GLY A 851 11.66 -23.86 17.56
CA GLY A 851 11.47 -23.73 19.00
C GLY A 851 12.19 -24.82 19.79
N THR A 852 12.16 -26.06 19.31
CA THR A 852 12.90 -27.17 19.94
C THR A 852 14.41 -26.93 19.86
N LEU A 853 14.95 -26.51 18.72
CA LEU A 853 16.36 -26.18 18.53
C LEU A 853 16.79 -25.01 19.45
N ALA A 854 15.97 -23.93 19.48
CA ALA A 854 16.23 -22.75 20.33
C ALA A 854 16.23 -23.13 21.83
N GLY A 855 15.37 -24.05 22.25
CA GLY A 855 15.30 -24.54 23.63
C GLY A 855 16.36 -25.58 23.97
N ALA A 856 16.85 -26.36 22.98
CA ALA A 856 17.83 -27.43 23.19
C ALA A 856 19.24 -26.90 23.55
N LEU A 857 19.63 -25.72 23.01
CA LEU A 857 20.92 -25.09 23.31
C LEU A 857 21.09 -24.80 24.82
N PRO A 858 20.18 -24.06 25.50
CA PRO A 858 20.25 -23.87 26.95
C PRO A 858 20.11 -25.18 27.74
N ALA A 859 19.29 -26.12 27.26
CA ALA A 859 19.11 -27.41 27.92
C ALA A 859 20.42 -28.27 27.92
N ARG A 860 21.17 -28.25 26.81
CA ARG A 860 22.50 -28.88 26.73
C ARG A 860 23.47 -28.22 27.73
N GLN A 861 23.51 -26.90 27.81
CA GLN A 861 24.36 -26.20 28.78
C GLN A 861 24.02 -26.59 30.21
N ALA A 862 22.76 -26.81 30.54
CA ALA A 862 22.31 -27.26 31.85
C ALA A 862 22.77 -28.70 32.18
N ALA A 863 22.76 -29.59 31.21
CA ALA A 863 23.16 -30.99 31.37
C ALA A 863 24.67 -31.14 31.63
N HIS A 864 25.50 -30.16 31.26
CA HIS A 864 26.96 -30.15 31.45
C HIS A 864 27.45 -29.30 32.64
N VAL A 865 26.56 -28.89 33.56
CA VAL A 865 26.94 -28.14 34.76
C VAL A 865 27.68 -29.05 35.74
N SER A 866 28.92 -28.69 36.08
CA SER A 866 29.65 -29.45 37.09
C SER A 866 28.99 -29.30 38.47
N PRO A 867 28.68 -30.43 39.20
CA PRO A 867 28.00 -30.39 40.50
C PRO A 867 28.75 -29.54 41.54
N MET A 868 30.08 -29.61 41.55
CA MET A 868 30.94 -28.85 42.48
C MET A 868 30.84 -27.32 42.28
N ARG A 869 30.65 -26.82 41.00
CA ARG A 869 30.48 -25.40 40.77
C ARG A 869 29.05 -24.94 41.08
N ALA A 870 28.05 -25.82 40.94
CA ALA A 870 26.66 -25.54 41.27
C ALA A 870 26.35 -25.42 42.77
N LEU A 871 27.16 -26.06 43.58
CA LEU A 871 27.05 -26.00 45.08
C LEU A 871 27.83 -24.85 45.68
N ARG A 872 28.81 -24.25 44.95
CA ARG A 872 29.61 -23.09 45.39
C ARG A 872 29.07 -21.74 45.00
N SER A 873 28.14 -21.68 44.01
CA SER A 873 27.44 -20.46 43.54
C SER A 873 26.08 -20.30 44.21
#